data_accfd7948efee0c7b3c0d78f20768094
#
_entry.id   accfd7948efee0c7b3c0d78f20768094
#
_cell.length_a   1.000
_cell.length_b   1.000
_cell.length_c   1.000
_cell.angle_alpha   90.00
_cell.angle_beta   90.00
_cell.angle_gamma   90.00
#
_symmetry.space_group_name_H-M   'P 1'
#
loop_
_entity.id
_entity.type
_entity.pdbx_description
1 polymer ?
#
loop_
_entity_poly.entity_id
_entity_poly.type
_entity_poly.pdbx_seq_one_letter_code
_entity_poly.pdbx_strand_id
1 'polypeptide(L)'
;MRFPPAFLDEIRDRVPISSVIGQRVSWDRKKSNASRGDYWACCPFHGEKSPSFHCEDKKGRYHCFGCSVSGDHFKFLTELDGMSFPEAVERIAEMAGVPMPVRDAQEEKREKERASLTDVMEMATVFFQERLQGPEGAKARAYLRDRGLTPATQQSFRLGYAPDSRNALKEYLAAKGVPKADIEACGLVRHGDDIPVSYDWFRDRIMFPIPDSRGRIIAFGGRALAPDALAKYMNSPETELFHKGNVLYNFARARKAVAKGGTVIAVEGYMDVIALAQAGFENAVAPLGTALTENQLELLWRMAPEPVLCFDGDQAGLKAAWRAADLALPAIQPGRSARFALLPEGKDPDDLVKADGPDAFRAVLSEARPLADLLWMRETAGGVFETPERRAELEKTLRELTGRIRDESLRYHYQQEMRERVLSFFGSQRGARQGLHGGRQDGRPGERGRGSAPGGAFGRSAAGARTAITESLGRSALVKRTGEAMSVREATIIVALVNHPPLIDENFAHVEFLDLANSDLRRLHAAILDAMAHDAADDRGAVIATIERAGCGDIWERAVALIKRARQWPALETAGLDDARDAFNQALHLQRSARTLHRELKQAQAALDADPSDENFRHLVEIQAQFNDVQATEALIEGFGVSSGRAGRA
;
A
#
# COMPACT_ATOMS: atom_id res chain seq x y z
N MET A 1 20.90 -14.15 0.45
CA MET A 1 21.36 -14.82 -0.79
C MET A 1 20.17 -15.48 -1.46
N ARG A 2 19.94 -15.20 -2.73
CA ARG A 2 18.93 -15.86 -3.55
C ARG A 2 19.68 -16.73 -4.56
N PHE A 3 19.60 -18.04 -4.43
CA PHE A 3 20.14 -18.96 -5.42
C PHE A 3 19.17 -19.07 -6.61
N PRO A 4 19.68 -19.19 -7.86
CA PRO A 4 18.81 -19.41 -9.01
C PRO A 4 17.98 -20.68 -8.82
N PRO A 5 16.66 -20.67 -9.11
CA PRO A 5 15.80 -21.85 -8.98
C PRO A 5 16.37 -23.07 -9.75
N ALA A 6 16.84 -22.85 -10.96
CA ALA A 6 17.46 -23.90 -11.79
C ALA A 6 18.67 -24.56 -11.12
N PHE A 7 19.49 -23.80 -10.40
CA PHE A 7 20.61 -24.36 -9.64
C PHE A 7 20.14 -25.20 -8.45
N LEU A 8 19.12 -24.73 -7.73
CA LEU A 8 18.55 -25.49 -6.61
C LEU A 8 17.89 -26.79 -7.08
N ASP A 9 17.25 -26.77 -8.23
CA ASP A 9 16.65 -27.95 -8.85
C ASP A 9 17.75 -28.91 -9.32
N GLU A 10 18.79 -28.41 -9.99
CA GLU A 10 19.92 -29.23 -10.44
C GLU A 10 20.61 -29.98 -9.30
N ILE A 11 20.95 -29.32 -8.19
CA ILE A 11 21.61 -29.97 -7.06
C ILE A 11 20.66 -30.94 -6.33
N ARG A 12 19.36 -30.67 -6.34
CA ARG A 12 18.33 -31.55 -5.77
C ARG A 12 18.16 -32.81 -6.61
N ASP A 13 18.17 -32.72 -7.93
CA ASP A 13 18.01 -33.84 -8.85
C ASP A 13 19.22 -34.77 -8.88
N ARG A 14 20.43 -34.23 -8.62
CA ARG A 14 21.66 -35.01 -8.59
C ARG A 14 21.89 -35.79 -7.29
N VAL A 15 21.30 -35.36 -6.19
CA VAL A 15 21.49 -35.97 -4.87
C VAL A 15 20.21 -36.65 -4.42
N PRO A 16 20.14 -37.99 -4.35
CA PRO A 16 18.98 -38.63 -3.77
C PRO A 16 18.75 -38.16 -2.34
N ILE A 17 17.50 -37.83 -1.99
CA ILE A 17 17.18 -37.36 -0.64
C ILE A 17 17.52 -38.39 0.44
N SER A 18 17.42 -39.67 0.10
CA SER A 18 17.82 -40.79 0.97
C SER A 18 19.30 -40.75 1.36
N SER A 19 20.19 -40.24 0.49
CA SER A 19 21.61 -40.12 0.81
C SER A 19 21.90 -38.97 1.80
N VAL A 20 21.10 -37.91 1.79
CA VAL A 20 21.21 -36.84 2.76
C VAL A 20 20.67 -37.28 4.13
N ILE A 21 19.48 -37.81 4.13
CA ILE A 21 18.78 -38.27 5.34
C ILE A 21 19.49 -39.49 5.98
N GLY A 22 20.01 -40.40 5.15
CA GLY A 22 20.72 -41.60 5.62
C GLY A 22 22.00 -41.31 6.41
N GLN A 23 22.53 -40.09 6.37
CA GLN A 23 23.63 -39.66 7.25
C GLN A 23 23.17 -39.45 8.70
N ARG A 24 21.87 -39.37 8.96
CA ARG A 24 21.28 -39.11 10.29
C ARG A 24 20.37 -40.21 10.80
N VAL A 25 19.86 -41.08 9.92
CA VAL A 25 18.94 -42.16 10.28
C VAL A 25 19.43 -43.51 9.75
N SER A 26 19.03 -44.57 10.43
CA SER A 26 19.23 -45.95 9.94
C SER A 26 17.94 -46.44 9.29
N TRP A 27 18.03 -46.84 8.01
CA TRP A 27 16.89 -47.32 7.25
C TRP A 27 16.38 -48.67 7.74
N ASP A 28 15.08 -48.84 7.94
CA ASP A 28 14.46 -50.10 8.25
C ASP A 28 14.50 -51.04 7.04
N ARG A 29 15.23 -52.14 7.16
CA ARG A 29 15.44 -53.10 6.05
C ARG A 29 14.18 -53.85 5.62
N LYS A 30 13.16 -53.96 6.50
CA LYS A 30 11.92 -54.70 6.20
C LYS A 30 10.89 -53.83 5.49
N LYS A 31 10.83 -52.55 5.83
CA LYS A 31 9.88 -51.61 5.27
C LYS A 31 10.42 -50.87 4.05
N SER A 32 11.73 -50.72 3.91
CA SER A 32 12.36 -49.98 2.81
C SER A 32 12.53 -50.82 1.56
N ASN A 33 12.40 -50.20 0.39
CA ASN A 33 12.65 -50.80 -0.91
C ASN A 33 13.64 -49.93 -1.70
N ALA A 34 14.92 -50.18 -1.52
CA ALA A 34 16.01 -49.42 -2.13
C ALA A 34 15.96 -49.41 -3.68
N SER A 35 15.47 -50.48 -4.33
CA SER A 35 15.35 -50.55 -5.78
C SER A 35 14.29 -49.61 -6.35
N ARG A 36 13.34 -49.17 -5.49
CA ARG A 36 12.30 -48.17 -5.86
C ARG A 36 12.60 -46.77 -5.35
N GLY A 37 13.69 -46.60 -4.56
CA GLY A 37 14.00 -45.32 -3.89
C GLY A 37 13.02 -44.96 -2.77
N ASP A 38 12.47 -45.98 -2.10
CA ASP A 38 11.46 -45.86 -1.05
C ASP A 38 12.08 -46.33 0.28
N TYR A 39 12.21 -45.45 1.25
CA TYR A 39 12.92 -45.67 2.48
C TYR A 39 12.10 -45.32 3.71
N TRP A 40 12.19 -46.14 4.74
CA TRP A 40 11.52 -45.97 6.01
C TRP A 40 12.51 -46.00 7.18
N ALA A 41 12.32 -45.14 8.16
CA ALA A 41 13.13 -45.04 9.37
C ALA A 41 12.32 -44.59 10.57
N CYS A 42 12.89 -44.70 11.77
CA CYS A 42 12.39 -43.96 12.92
C CYS A 42 12.67 -42.49 12.74
N CYS A 43 11.72 -41.65 13.09
CA CYS A 43 11.79 -40.20 12.84
C CYS A 43 12.86 -39.53 13.72
N PRO A 44 13.79 -38.78 13.12
CA PRO A 44 14.82 -38.08 13.88
C PRO A 44 14.29 -36.81 14.60
N PHE A 45 13.09 -36.30 14.25
CA PHE A 45 12.53 -35.11 14.83
C PHE A 45 11.74 -35.31 16.13
N HIS A 46 11.15 -36.51 16.36
CA HIS A 46 10.34 -36.74 17.57
C HIS A 46 10.68 -38.01 18.35
N GLY A 47 11.67 -38.75 17.92
CA GLY A 47 12.18 -39.94 18.64
C GLY A 47 11.12 -41.02 18.87
N GLU A 48 11.10 -42.05 18.03
CA GLU A 48 10.13 -43.15 18.09
C GLU A 48 10.81 -44.53 18.00
N LYS A 49 10.07 -45.57 18.37
CA LYS A 49 10.59 -46.95 18.31
C LYS A 49 10.14 -47.72 17.07
N SER A 50 9.12 -47.24 16.37
CA SER A 50 8.55 -47.87 15.18
C SER A 50 8.71 -46.95 13.97
N PRO A 51 9.19 -47.44 12.80
CA PRO A 51 9.41 -46.57 11.63
C PRO A 51 8.12 -45.95 11.10
N SER A 52 7.99 -44.64 11.24
CA SER A 52 6.92 -43.80 10.68
C SER A 52 7.42 -42.68 9.76
N PHE A 53 8.74 -42.53 9.68
CA PHE A 53 9.38 -41.53 8.79
C PHE A 53 9.64 -42.17 7.42
N HIS A 54 9.02 -41.63 6.40
CA HIS A 54 9.07 -42.10 5.02
C HIS A 54 9.83 -41.10 4.13
N CYS A 55 10.67 -41.59 3.26
CA CYS A 55 11.46 -40.83 2.32
C CYS A 55 11.39 -41.46 0.93
N GLU A 56 11.09 -40.68 -0.10
CA GLU A 56 10.96 -41.15 -1.48
C GLU A 56 11.88 -40.36 -2.41
N ASP A 57 12.92 -41.01 -2.97
CA ASP A 57 13.92 -40.35 -3.84
C ASP A 57 13.31 -39.77 -5.09
N LYS A 58 12.34 -40.47 -5.73
CA LYS A 58 11.68 -39.98 -6.95
C LYS A 58 10.92 -38.67 -6.78
N LYS A 59 10.42 -38.41 -5.57
CA LYS A 59 9.71 -37.18 -5.24
C LYS A 59 10.63 -36.13 -4.60
N GLY A 60 11.85 -36.52 -4.20
CA GLY A 60 12.77 -35.64 -3.48
C GLY A 60 12.22 -35.13 -2.16
N ARG A 61 11.33 -35.92 -1.49
CA ARG A 61 10.62 -35.48 -0.30
C ARG A 61 10.59 -36.55 0.79
N TYR A 62 10.50 -36.06 2.03
CA TYR A 62 10.20 -36.90 3.20
C TYR A 62 8.91 -36.49 3.88
N HIS A 63 8.28 -37.40 4.56
CA HIS A 63 7.11 -37.19 5.41
C HIS A 63 7.11 -38.14 6.60
N CYS A 64 6.84 -37.63 7.80
CA CYS A 64 6.64 -38.43 8.98
C CYS A 64 5.15 -38.61 9.28
N PHE A 65 4.65 -39.81 9.31
CA PHE A 65 3.26 -40.12 9.64
C PHE A 65 2.95 -40.02 11.15
N GLY A 66 4.00 -39.91 12.00
CA GLY A 66 3.85 -39.75 13.45
C GLY A 66 3.69 -38.29 13.88
N CYS A 67 4.57 -37.40 13.42
CA CYS A 67 4.56 -35.98 13.80
C CYS A 67 4.23 -35.00 12.64
N SER A 68 3.87 -35.53 11.46
CA SER A 68 3.49 -34.79 10.27
C SER A 68 4.57 -33.86 9.71
N VAL A 69 5.81 -33.91 10.20
CA VAL A 69 6.92 -33.13 9.62
C VAL A 69 7.18 -33.61 8.18
N SER A 70 7.37 -32.67 7.26
CA SER A 70 7.64 -33.00 5.87
C SER A 70 8.51 -31.93 5.23
N GLY A 71 9.28 -32.30 4.21
CA GLY A 71 10.15 -31.35 3.53
C GLY A 71 10.95 -31.97 2.39
N ASP A 72 11.93 -31.21 1.93
CA ASP A 72 12.94 -31.58 0.94
C ASP A 72 14.34 -31.65 1.57
N HIS A 73 15.37 -31.82 0.76
CA HIS A 73 16.78 -31.85 1.15
C HIS A 73 17.18 -30.67 2.04
N PHE A 74 16.84 -29.46 1.60
CA PHE A 74 17.22 -28.25 2.30
C PHE A 74 16.51 -28.12 3.63
N LYS A 75 15.20 -28.35 3.63
CA LYS A 75 14.39 -28.28 4.83
C LYS A 75 14.85 -29.29 5.89
N PHE A 76 15.26 -30.48 5.47
CA PHE A 76 15.81 -31.48 6.38
C PHE A 76 17.05 -30.97 7.12
N LEU A 77 18.03 -30.41 6.38
CA LEU A 77 19.27 -29.91 6.97
C LEU A 77 19.04 -28.66 7.84
N THR A 78 18.13 -27.77 7.42
CA THR A 78 17.84 -26.57 8.19
C THR A 78 17.08 -26.83 9.49
N GLU A 79 16.17 -27.79 9.49
CA GLU A 79 15.34 -28.10 10.66
C GLU A 79 16.03 -29.08 11.63
N LEU A 80 16.75 -30.09 11.13
CA LEU A 80 17.39 -31.10 11.98
C LEU A 80 18.79 -30.65 12.42
N ASP A 81 19.62 -30.19 11.50
CA ASP A 81 21.02 -29.80 11.77
C ASP A 81 21.17 -28.33 12.18
N GLY A 82 20.09 -27.54 12.12
CA GLY A 82 20.12 -26.12 12.44
C GLY A 82 20.94 -25.26 11.46
N MET A 83 21.27 -25.81 10.29
CA MET A 83 22.03 -25.10 9.25
C MET A 83 21.21 -23.92 8.71
N SER A 84 21.89 -22.84 8.35
CA SER A 84 21.25 -21.80 7.53
C SER A 84 20.96 -22.33 6.13
N PHE A 85 19.96 -21.77 5.46
CA PHE A 85 19.62 -22.18 4.09
C PHE A 85 20.83 -22.13 3.12
N PRO A 86 21.70 -21.07 3.13
CA PRO A 86 22.91 -21.07 2.33
C PRO A 86 23.88 -22.22 2.61
N GLU A 87 24.11 -22.55 3.90
CA GLU A 87 24.96 -23.67 4.29
C GLU A 87 24.37 -25.01 3.83
N ALA A 88 23.06 -25.19 3.93
CA ALA A 88 22.38 -26.38 3.42
C ALA A 88 22.53 -26.50 1.89
N VAL A 89 22.42 -25.39 1.16
CA VAL A 89 22.62 -25.34 -0.30
C VAL A 89 24.07 -25.70 -0.67
N GLU A 90 25.05 -25.12 0.03
CA GLU A 90 26.48 -25.42 -0.18
C GLU A 90 26.78 -26.91 0.07
N ARG A 91 26.21 -27.48 1.13
CA ARG A 91 26.35 -28.91 1.47
C ARG A 91 25.78 -29.83 0.40
N ILE A 92 24.57 -29.53 -0.11
CA ILE A 92 23.95 -30.32 -1.17
C ILE A 92 24.73 -30.15 -2.49
N ALA A 93 25.21 -28.92 -2.81
CA ALA A 93 26.03 -28.67 -4.00
C ALA A 93 27.35 -29.45 -3.97
N GLU A 94 28.02 -29.50 -2.82
CA GLU A 94 29.21 -30.32 -2.60
C GLU A 94 28.91 -31.81 -2.83
N MET A 95 27.81 -32.33 -2.29
CA MET A 95 27.38 -33.73 -2.50
C MET A 95 26.99 -34.01 -3.96
N ALA A 96 26.43 -33.01 -4.66
CA ALA A 96 26.07 -33.08 -6.08
C ALA A 96 27.27 -32.99 -7.02
N GLY A 97 28.45 -32.55 -6.52
CA GLY A 97 29.61 -32.24 -7.35
C GLY A 97 29.37 -31.06 -8.29
N VAL A 98 28.45 -30.14 -7.92
CA VAL A 98 28.12 -28.96 -8.72
C VAL A 98 28.79 -27.74 -8.09
N PRO A 99 29.61 -26.97 -8.86
CA PRO A 99 30.23 -25.77 -8.32
C PRO A 99 29.18 -24.74 -7.95
N MET A 100 29.39 -24.07 -6.81
CA MET A 100 28.50 -22.96 -6.39
C MET A 100 28.47 -21.88 -7.49
N PRO A 101 27.29 -21.25 -7.74
CA PRO A 101 27.21 -20.15 -8.68
C PRO A 101 28.23 -19.08 -8.31
N VAL A 102 28.96 -18.60 -9.31
CA VAL A 102 29.91 -17.48 -9.11
C VAL A 102 29.12 -16.30 -8.59
N ARG A 103 29.48 -15.79 -7.42
CA ARG A 103 28.89 -14.57 -6.87
C ARG A 103 29.13 -13.44 -7.83
N ASP A 104 28.08 -12.73 -8.21
CA ASP A 104 28.23 -11.50 -8.98
C ASP A 104 28.98 -10.51 -8.08
N ALA A 105 30.18 -10.10 -8.51
CA ALA A 105 31.04 -9.14 -7.80
C ALA A 105 30.27 -7.84 -7.51
N GLN A 106 29.29 -7.52 -8.34
CA GLN A 106 28.44 -6.35 -8.21
C GLN A 106 27.38 -6.52 -7.10
N GLU A 107 26.87 -7.74 -6.93
CA GLU A 107 25.95 -8.09 -5.84
C GLU A 107 26.68 -8.11 -4.48
N GLU A 108 27.91 -8.63 -4.44
CA GLU A 108 28.74 -8.63 -3.24
C GLU A 108 29.16 -7.20 -2.83
N LYS A 109 29.45 -6.34 -3.80
CA LYS A 109 29.72 -4.92 -3.57
C LYS A 109 28.50 -4.21 -2.99
N ARG A 110 27.32 -4.42 -3.58
CA ARG A 110 26.04 -3.88 -3.06
C ARG A 110 25.71 -4.39 -1.66
N GLU A 111 25.94 -5.66 -1.36
CA GLU A 111 25.74 -6.18 0.02
C GLU A 111 26.69 -5.53 1.02
N LYS A 112 27.96 -5.27 0.66
CA LYS A 112 28.92 -4.54 1.50
C LYS A 112 28.52 -3.08 1.69
N GLU A 113 28.11 -2.40 0.62
CA GLU A 113 27.60 -1.03 0.68
C GLU A 113 26.37 -0.93 1.59
N ARG A 114 25.39 -1.82 1.43
CA ARG A 114 24.22 -1.89 2.32
C ARG A 114 24.57 -2.20 3.77
N ALA A 115 25.58 -3.02 4.04
CA ALA A 115 26.04 -3.27 5.39
C ALA A 115 26.62 -1.99 6.01
N SER A 116 27.45 -1.25 5.26
CA SER A 116 27.99 0.05 5.69
C SER A 116 26.87 1.07 5.99
N LEU A 117 25.85 1.18 5.11
CA LEU A 117 24.73 2.09 5.32
C LEU A 117 23.88 1.70 6.56
N THR A 118 23.71 0.41 6.84
CA THR A 118 23.01 -0.02 8.07
C THR A 118 23.79 0.31 9.34
N ASP A 119 25.12 0.34 9.30
CA ASP A 119 25.95 0.78 10.43
C ASP A 119 25.78 2.28 10.68
N VAL A 120 25.66 3.09 9.62
CA VAL A 120 25.33 4.53 9.73
C VAL A 120 23.95 4.73 10.37
N MET A 121 22.95 3.97 9.94
CA MET A 121 21.60 4.02 10.52
C MET A 121 21.59 3.61 12.00
N GLU A 122 22.43 2.65 12.40
CA GLU A 122 22.61 2.26 13.79
C GLU A 122 23.25 3.38 14.60
N MET A 123 24.29 4.05 14.09
CA MET A 123 24.90 5.21 14.75
C MET A 123 23.89 6.35 14.93
N ALA A 124 23.07 6.62 13.91
CA ALA A 124 21.98 7.60 14.00
C ALA A 124 20.93 7.21 15.06
N THR A 125 20.61 5.91 15.16
CA THR A 125 19.69 5.41 16.20
C THR A 125 20.24 5.67 17.60
N VAL A 126 21.50 5.34 17.83
CA VAL A 126 22.17 5.60 19.12
C VAL A 126 22.18 7.09 19.44
N PHE A 127 22.52 7.94 18.45
CA PHE A 127 22.45 9.40 18.62
C PHE A 127 21.06 9.86 19.09
N PHE A 128 20.00 9.47 18.42
CA PHE A 128 18.64 9.88 18.79
C PHE A 128 18.24 9.34 20.17
N GLN A 129 18.63 8.12 20.53
CA GLN A 129 18.39 7.57 21.86
C GLN A 129 19.11 8.38 22.95
N GLU A 130 20.39 8.75 22.73
CA GLU A 130 21.16 9.60 23.65
C GLU A 130 20.52 10.99 23.80
N ARG A 131 20.07 11.62 22.70
CA ARG A 131 19.39 12.91 22.75
C ARG A 131 18.04 12.82 23.48
N LEU A 132 17.31 11.73 23.37
CA LEU A 132 16.09 11.51 24.15
C LEU A 132 16.39 11.48 25.65
N GLN A 133 17.49 10.87 26.08
CA GLN A 133 17.86 10.77 27.49
C GLN A 133 18.55 12.05 28.02
N GLY A 134 19.13 12.84 27.11
CA GLY A 134 19.80 14.10 27.44
C GLY A 134 18.84 15.23 27.88
N PRO A 135 19.39 16.39 28.29
CA PRO A 135 18.59 17.56 28.67
C PRO A 135 17.64 18.04 27.59
N GLU A 136 18.07 18.00 26.34
CA GLU A 136 17.31 18.43 25.14
C GLU A 136 16.04 17.61 24.95
N GLY A 137 16.04 16.33 25.35
CA GLY A 137 14.91 15.41 25.22
C GLY A 137 13.81 15.56 26.29
N ALA A 138 13.89 16.54 27.19
CA ALA A 138 12.93 16.69 28.28
C ALA A 138 11.48 16.80 27.81
N LYS A 139 11.22 17.61 26.78
CA LYS A 139 9.90 17.78 26.13
C LYS A 139 9.41 16.48 25.51
N ALA A 140 10.29 15.76 24.82
CA ALA A 140 9.97 14.46 24.20
C ALA A 140 9.65 13.39 25.25
N ARG A 141 10.44 13.31 26.33
CA ARG A 141 10.16 12.39 27.45
C ARG A 141 8.83 12.71 28.15
N ALA A 142 8.51 13.99 28.36
CA ALA A 142 7.22 14.40 28.91
C ALA A 142 6.08 13.92 28.01
N TYR A 143 6.16 14.18 26.72
CA TYR A 143 5.17 13.72 25.76
C TYR A 143 4.97 12.19 25.79
N LEU A 144 6.07 11.40 25.74
CA LEU A 144 6.00 9.94 25.77
C LEU A 144 5.38 9.41 27.07
N ARG A 145 5.67 10.06 28.21
CA ARG A 145 5.06 9.76 29.50
C ARG A 145 3.56 10.09 29.51
N ASP A 146 3.16 11.24 28.96
CA ASP A 146 1.76 11.66 28.90
C ASP A 146 0.96 10.74 27.95
N ARG A 147 1.63 10.17 26.95
CA ARG A 147 1.11 9.07 26.12
C ARG A 147 1.13 7.70 26.81
N GLY A 148 1.55 7.61 28.07
CA GLY A 148 1.53 6.39 28.87
C GLY A 148 2.57 5.35 28.47
N LEU A 149 3.60 5.70 27.68
CA LEU A 149 4.65 4.77 27.29
C LEU A 149 5.70 4.59 28.40
N THR A 150 5.84 3.36 28.91
CA THR A 150 6.81 3.02 29.94
C THR A 150 8.25 3.15 29.43
N PRO A 151 9.24 3.42 30.31
CA PRO A 151 10.65 3.43 29.93
C PRO A 151 11.11 2.12 29.27
N ALA A 152 10.60 0.97 29.73
CA ALA A 152 10.90 -0.34 29.15
C ALA A 152 10.41 -0.44 27.71
N THR A 153 9.19 0.06 27.42
CA THR A 153 8.62 0.11 26.06
C THR A 153 9.43 1.06 25.18
N GLN A 154 9.75 2.27 25.67
CA GLN A 154 10.58 3.23 24.94
C GLN A 154 11.94 2.64 24.54
N GLN A 155 12.61 1.97 25.47
CA GLN A 155 13.88 1.29 25.22
C GLN A 155 13.73 0.13 24.26
N SER A 156 12.69 -0.68 24.42
CA SER A 156 12.41 -1.84 23.58
C SER A 156 12.16 -1.45 22.12
N PHE A 157 11.49 -0.35 21.87
CA PHE A 157 11.27 0.22 20.52
C PHE A 157 12.38 1.19 20.10
N ARG A 158 13.39 1.39 20.97
CA ARG A 158 14.56 2.24 20.70
C ARG A 158 14.18 3.66 20.32
N LEU A 159 13.14 4.19 20.97
CA LEU A 159 12.65 5.54 20.69
C LEU A 159 13.74 6.57 20.94
N GLY A 160 13.79 7.60 20.12
CA GLY A 160 14.78 8.65 20.16
C GLY A 160 14.17 10.04 20.05
N TYR A 161 15.04 11.04 20.05
CA TYR A 161 14.68 12.43 19.82
C TYR A 161 15.66 13.09 18.85
N ALA A 162 15.13 13.72 17.81
CA ALA A 162 15.89 14.59 16.93
C ALA A 162 15.82 16.03 17.48
N PRO A 163 16.97 16.61 17.89
CA PRO A 163 17.01 17.97 18.42
C PRO A 163 16.51 19.00 17.39
N ASP A 164 16.10 20.18 17.86
CA ASP A 164 15.82 21.32 16.98
C ASP A 164 17.15 21.97 16.53
N SER A 165 17.82 21.27 15.65
CA SER A 165 19.11 21.68 15.08
C SER A 165 19.17 21.28 13.61
N ARG A 166 19.81 22.11 12.80
CA ARG A 166 20.02 21.81 11.38
C ARG A 166 21.15 20.81 11.12
N ASN A 167 22.08 20.62 12.06
CA ASN A 167 23.33 19.92 11.77
C ASN A 167 23.74 18.93 12.85
N ALA A 168 23.01 18.77 13.95
CA ALA A 168 23.46 17.99 15.10
C ALA A 168 23.75 16.52 14.77
N LEU A 169 22.89 15.86 14.01
CA LEU A 169 23.12 14.50 13.54
C LEU A 169 24.27 14.43 12.53
N LYS A 170 24.25 15.32 11.54
CA LYS A 170 25.29 15.37 10.51
C LYS A 170 26.68 15.55 11.10
N GLU A 171 26.84 16.48 12.05
CA GLU A 171 28.11 16.73 12.74
C GLU A 171 28.53 15.53 13.58
N TYR A 172 27.61 14.90 14.29
CA TYR A 172 27.88 13.68 15.06
C TYR A 172 28.41 12.56 14.17
N LEU A 173 27.74 12.27 13.04
CA LEU A 173 28.17 11.22 12.11
C LEU A 173 29.51 11.56 11.44
N ALA A 174 29.72 12.82 11.04
CA ALA A 174 30.98 13.28 10.50
C ALA A 174 32.14 13.13 11.51
N ALA A 175 31.90 13.45 12.80
CA ALA A 175 32.88 13.25 13.87
C ALA A 175 33.20 11.76 14.11
N LYS A 176 32.30 10.84 13.77
CA LYS A 176 32.53 9.38 13.77
C LYS A 176 33.22 8.88 12.50
N GLY A 177 33.56 9.77 11.58
CA GLY A 177 34.24 9.41 10.32
C GLY A 177 33.33 8.88 9.21
N VAL A 178 32.02 9.05 9.32
CA VAL A 178 31.06 8.63 8.29
C VAL A 178 31.20 9.54 7.06
N PRO A 179 31.40 8.98 5.85
CA PRO A 179 31.46 9.76 4.63
C PRO A 179 30.17 10.53 4.37
N LYS A 180 30.26 11.75 3.85
CA LYS A 180 29.09 12.57 3.46
C LYS A 180 28.14 11.82 2.54
N ALA A 181 28.66 11.10 1.55
CA ALA A 181 27.87 10.31 0.60
C ALA A 181 27.00 9.25 1.29
N ASP A 182 27.52 8.58 2.33
CA ASP A 182 26.77 7.56 3.08
C ASP A 182 25.67 8.18 3.93
N ILE A 183 25.94 9.39 4.52
CA ILE A 183 24.90 10.14 5.26
C ILE A 183 23.76 10.55 4.34
N GLU A 184 24.06 11.00 3.13
CA GLU A 184 23.08 11.38 2.10
C GLU A 184 22.33 10.15 1.58
N ALA A 185 23.04 9.05 1.30
CA ALA A 185 22.44 7.80 0.84
C ALA A 185 21.49 7.16 1.86
N CYS A 186 21.72 7.37 3.15
CA CYS A 186 20.81 6.96 4.24
C CYS A 186 19.56 7.84 4.36
N GLY A 187 19.46 8.97 3.62
CA GLY A 187 18.34 9.90 3.72
C GLY A 187 18.24 10.60 5.09
N LEU A 188 19.37 10.77 5.79
CA LEU A 188 19.44 11.41 7.11
C LEU A 188 19.55 12.92 7.01
N VAL A 189 19.90 13.45 5.84
CA VAL A 189 20.03 14.86 5.55
C VAL A 189 19.28 15.24 4.28
N ARG A 190 18.83 16.49 4.21
CA ARG A 190 18.39 17.11 2.97
C ARG A 190 19.61 17.58 2.18
N HIS A 191 19.68 17.18 0.95
CA HIS A 191 20.71 17.56 0.00
C HIS A 191 20.10 17.69 -1.41
N GLY A 192 20.77 18.39 -2.30
CA GLY A 192 20.36 18.59 -3.70
C GLY A 192 21.12 19.73 -4.32
N ASP A 193 20.98 19.91 -5.63
CA ASP A 193 21.69 20.96 -6.38
C ASP A 193 21.35 22.38 -5.91
N ASP A 194 20.13 22.56 -5.39
CA ASP A 194 19.63 23.85 -4.86
C ASP A 194 19.96 24.06 -3.37
N ILE A 195 20.61 23.09 -2.70
CA ILE A 195 20.94 23.14 -1.28
C ILE A 195 22.46 23.25 -1.09
N PRO A 196 23.01 24.46 -0.89
CA PRO A 196 24.47 24.66 -0.80
C PRO A 196 25.11 23.88 0.33
N VAL A 197 24.40 23.68 1.44
CA VAL A 197 24.87 22.93 2.61
C VAL A 197 23.77 22.00 3.08
N SER A 198 24.01 20.69 3.01
CA SER A 198 23.06 19.68 3.51
C SER A 198 22.78 19.87 5.00
N TYR A 199 21.54 19.63 5.42
CA TYR A 199 21.07 19.77 6.80
C TYR A 199 20.22 18.57 7.23
N ASP A 200 20.09 18.36 8.55
CA ASP A 200 19.40 17.21 9.12
C ASP A 200 17.94 17.14 8.65
N TRP A 201 17.51 15.95 8.23
CA TRP A 201 16.15 15.69 7.73
C TRP A 201 15.10 15.85 8.84
N PHE A 202 15.40 15.36 10.04
CA PHE A 202 14.51 15.39 11.19
C PHE A 202 14.94 16.47 12.19
N ARG A 203 13.99 17.29 12.65
CA ARG A 203 14.20 18.33 13.67
C ARG A 203 12.99 18.44 14.57
N ASP A 204 13.21 18.64 15.86
CA ASP A 204 12.21 18.70 16.95
C ASP A 204 11.17 17.58 16.86
N ARG A 205 11.64 16.32 16.72
CA ARG A 205 10.77 15.16 16.52
C ARG A 205 11.13 13.99 17.43
N ILE A 206 10.10 13.29 17.90
CA ILE A 206 10.27 11.94 18.46
C ILE A 206 10.56 10.99 17.30
N MET A 207 11.61 10.18 17.47
CA MET A 207 12.12 9.29 16.43
C MET A 207 11.70 7.85 16.69
N PHE A 208 11.15 7.23 15.66
CA PHE A 208 10.74 5.83 15.61
C PHE A 208 11.64 5.09 14.63
N PRO A 209 12.63 4.33 15.11
CA PRO A 209 13.46 3.52 14.22
C PRO A 209 12.63 2.46 13.52
N ILE A 210 12.81 2.33 12.21
CA ILE A 210 12.10 1.37 11.35
C ILE A 210 13.07 0.24 11.00
N PRO A 211 12.87 -0.97 11.57
CA PRO A 211 13.72 -2.11 11.27
C PRO A 211 13.28 -2.88 10.01
N ASP A 212 14.23 -3.51 9.34
CA ASP A 212 13.98 -4.52 8.32
C ASP A 212 13.46 -5.85 8.94
N SER A 213 13.22 -6.85 8.11
CA SER A 213 12.78 -8.19 8.54
C SER A 213 13.80 -8.93 9.41
N ARG A 214 15.05 -8.47 9.47
CA ARG A 214 16.15 -9.01 10.30
C ARG A 214 16.35 -8.20 11.58
N GLY A 215 15.66 -7.06 11.73
CA GLY A 215 15.78 -6.17 12.88
C GLY A 215 16.85 -5.09 12.75
N ARG A 216 17.49 -4.91 11.58
CA ARG A 216 18.44 -3.83 11.32
C ARG A 216 17.66 -2.56 10.97
N ILE A 217 18.08 -1.43 11.50
CA ILE A 217 17.43 -0.15 11.23
C ILE A 217 17.74 0.29 9.80
N ILE A 218 16.69 0.62 9.04
CA ILE A 218 16.76 1.01 7.63
C ILE A 218 16.15 2.39 7.36
N ALA A 219 15.36 2.93 8.29
CA ALA A 219 14.71 4.22 8.18
C ALA A 219 14.25 4.72 9.54
N PHE A 220 13.71 5.93 9.56
CA PHE A 220 13.06 6.52 10.72
C PHE A 220 11.69 7.10 10.36
N GLY A 221 10.75 7.01 11.30
CA GLY A 221 9.59 7.88 11.39
C GLY A 221 9.87 8.98 12.40
N GLY A 222 9.37 10.18 12.18
CA GLY A 222 9.51 11.31 13.09
C GLY A 222 8.17 11.98 13.39
N ARG A 223 7.78 12.08 14.67
CA ARG A 223 6.59 12.80 15.12
C ARG A 223 6.97 14.15 15.69
N ALA A 224 6.43 15.22 15.11
CA ALA A 224 6.67 16.58 15.59
C ALA A 224 6.14 16.78 17.03
N LEU A 225 6.89 17.56 17.82
CA LEU A 225 6.50 17.98 19.15
C LEU A 225 5.79 19.34 19.16
N ALA A 226 6.04 20.17 18.15
CA ALA A 226 5.34 21.42 17.96
C ALA A 226 3.92 21.16 17.48
N PRO A 227 2.88 21.79 18.09
CA PRO A 227 1.49 21.60 17.67
C PRO A 227 1.20 22.18 16.30
N ASP A 228 1.92 23.20 15.88
CA ASP A 228 1.88 23.96 14.64
C ASP A 228 2.80 23.39 13.54
N ALA A 229 3.40 22.22 13.78
CA ALA A 229 4.28 21.60 12.81
C ALA A 229 3.50 21.21 11.54
N LEU A 230 4.00 21.60 10.38
CA LEU A 230 3.44 21.37 9.05
C LEU A 230 3.10 19.91 8.74
N ALA A 231 3.83 18.99 9.32
CA ALA A 231 3.55 17.56 9.25
C ALA A 231 3.71 16.93 10.63
N LYS A 232 2.60 16.48 11.20
CA LYS A 232 2.58 15.74 12.48
C LYS A 232 3.50 14.53 12.43
N TYR A 233 3.48 13.76 11.35
CA TYR A 233 4.37 12.62 11.09
C TYR A 233 5.13 12.80 9.78
N MET A 234 6.40 12.46 9.79
CA MET A 234 7.29 12.47 8.63
C MET A 234 8.17 11.23 8.66
N ASN A 235 8.39 10.60 7.51
CA ASN A 235 9.27 9.45 7.38
C ASN A 235 10.55 9.80 6.64
N SER A 236 11.57 8.94 6.74
CA SER A 236 12.72 8.99 5.86
C SER A 236 12.29 9.02 4.39
N PRO A 237 13.03 9.68 3.51
CA PRO A 237 12.81 9.58 2.06
C PRO A 237 13.03 8.14 1.58
N GLU A 238 12.63 7.85 0.33
CA GLU A 238 12.97 6.60 -0.34
C GLU A 238 14.49 6.53 -0.53
N THR A 239 15.08 5.39 -0.14
CA THR A 239 16.53 5.15 -0.25
C THR A 239 16.78 3.73 -0.73
N GLU A 240 18.05 3.38 -0.98
CA GLU A 240 18.42 2.00 -1.29
C GLU A 240 18.04 1.00 -0.16
N LEU A 241 18.07 1.47 1.10
CA LEU A 241 17.69 0.64 2.24
C LEU A 241 16.18 0.59 2.47
N PHE A 242 15.43 1.61 2.05
CA PHE A 242 14.07 1.83 2.49
C PHE A 242 13.10 2.21 1.36
N HIS A 243 12.08 1.38 1.17
CA HIS A 243 10.94 1.62 0.31
C HIS A 243 9.65 1.48 1.13
N LYS A 244 8.96 2.60 1.37
CA LYS A 244 7.77 2.67 2.26
C LYS A 244 6.74 1.61 1.96
N GLY A 245 6.45 1.39 0.66
CA GLY A 245 5.45 0.42 0.21
C GLY A 245 5.83 -1.05 0.45
N ASN A 246 7.07 -1.34 0.82
CA ASN A 246 7.60 -2.69 0.99
C ASN A 246 7.92 -3.06 2.43
N VAL A 247 7.61 -2.17 3.38
CA VAL A 247 7.96 -2.35 4.80
C VAL A 247 6.74 -2.12 5.67
N LEU A 248 6.61 -2.91 6.73
CA LEU A 248 5.67 -2.73 7.82
C LEU A 248 6.43 -2.43 9.11
N TYR A 249 6.00 -1.42 9.85
CA TYR A 249 6.56 -1.13 11.18
C TYR A 249 6.34 -2.32 12.12
N ASN A 250 7.33 -2.62 12.94
CA ASN A 250 7.32 -3.75 13.90
C ASN A 250 7.26 -5.15 13.27
N PHE A 251 7.48 -5.31 11.96
CA PHE A 251 7.36 -6.60 11.26
C PHE A 251 8.18 -7.73 11.89
N ALA A 252 9.45 -7.48 12.22
CA ALA A 252 10.36 -8.50 12.75
C ALA A 252 9.89 -9.08 14.10
N ARG A 253 9.30 -8.26 14.98
CA ARG A 253 8.76 -8.69 16.27
C ARG A 253 7.42 -9.39 16.08
N ALA A 254 6.52 -8.77 15.29
CA ALA A 254 5.21 -9.32 15.02
C ALA A 254 5.30 -10.72 14.41
N ARG A 255 6.24 -10.94 13.48
CA ARG A 255 6.49 -12.28 12.93
C ARG A 255 6.88 -13.31 13.99
N LYS A 256 7.72 -12.92 14.96
CA LYS A 256 8.09 -13.82 16.07
C LYS A 256 6.91 -14.09 17.00
N ALA A 257 6.04 -13.11 17.22
CA ALA A 257 4.84 -13.26 18.03
C ALA A 257 3.81 -14.18 17.35
N VAL A 258 3.53 -13.96 16.05
CA VAL A 258 2.62 -14.79 15.25
C VAL A 258 3.09 -16.25 15.17
N ALA A 259 4.40 -16.49 15.08
CA ALA A 259 4.96 -17.85 15.06
C ALA A 259 4.70 -18.64 16.36
N LYS A 260 4.42 -17.97 17.49
CA LYS A 260 4.02 -18.58 18.76
C LYS A 260 2.52 -18.91 18.84
N GLY A 261 1.74 -18.45 17.88
CA GLY A 261 0.29 -18.62 17.77
C GLY A 261 -0.44 -17.29 17.60
N GLY A 262 -1.56 -17.32 16.89
CA GLY A 262 -2.39 -16.14 16.61
C GLY A 262 -2.23 -15.59 15.19
N THR A 263 -2.82 -14.44 14.94
CA THR A 263 -2.78 -13.75 13.64
C THR A 263 -2.07 -12.40 13.76
N VAL A 264 -1.66 -11.81 12.65
CA VAL A 264 -1.10 -10.46 12.61
C VAL A 264 -2.23 -9.43 12.62
N ILE A 265 -2.00 -8.32 13.31
CA ILE A 265 -2.93 -7.19 13.42
C ILE A 265 -2.26 -6.00 12.72
N ALA A 266 -2.87 -5.46 11.67
CA ALA A 266 -2.41 -4.24 11.01
C ALA A 266 -3.24 -3.06 11.51
N VAL A 267 -2.58 -2.03 12.06
CA VAL A 267 -3.17 -0.76 12.53
C VAL A 267 -2.60 0.41 11.74
N GLU A 268 -3.05 1.64 11.98
CA GLU A 268 -2.69 2.78 11.12
C GLU A 268 -1.33 3.40 11.48
N GLY A 269 -0.96 3.50 12.76
CA GLY A 269 0.15 4.34 13.19
C GLY A 269 1.22 3.67 14.06
N TYR A 270 2.35 4.36 14.21
CA TYR A 270 3.46 3.93 15.07
C TYR A 270 3.07 3.84 16.54
N MET A 271 2.30 4.83 17.01
CA MET A 271 1.89 4.91 18.41
C MET A 271 0.97 3.78 18.78
N ASP A 272 0.04 3.43 17.88
CA ASP A 272 -0.90 2.33 18.06
C ASP A 272 -0.16 1.00 18.21
N VAL A 273 0.81 0.75 17.32
CA VAL A 273 1.65 -0.46 17.40
C VAL A 273 2.40 -0.53 18.73
N ILE A 274 2.98 0.59 19.21
CA ILE A 274 3.76 0.61 20.44
C ILE A 274 2.85 0.44 21.65
N ALA A 275 1.70 1.11 21.68
CA ALA A 275 0.73 1.00 22.76
C ALA A 275 0.14 -0.42 22.83
N LEU A 276 -0.20 -0.99 21.69
CA LEU A 276 -0.68 -2.37 21.61
C LEU A 276 0.38 -3.38 22.05
N ALA A 277 1.63 -3.21 21.63
CA ALA A 277 2.72 -4.08 22.08
C ALA A 277 2.94 -3.99 23.60
N GLN A 278 2.84 -2.78 24.19
CA GLN A 278 2.88 -2.58 25.64
C GLN A 278 1.70 -3.28 26.35
N ALA A 279 0.54 -3.33 25.72
CA ALA A 279 -0.65 -4.01 26.22
C ALA A 279 -0.65 -5.54 25.99
N GLY A 280 0.42 -6.10 25.41
CA GLY A 280 0.59 -7.53 25.18
C GLY A 280 0.23 -8.01 23.75
N PHE A 281 -0.07 -7.10 22.81
CA PHE A 281 -0.31 -7.41 21.40
C PHE A 281 0.97 -7.17 20.58
N GLU A 282 2.00 -8.00 20.81
CA GLU A 282 3.28 -7.89 20.09
C GLU A 282 3.18 -8.17 18.59
N ASN A 283 2.07 -8.77 18.14
CA ASN A 283 1.73 -9.10 16.77
C ASN A 283 1.15 -7.94 15.95
N ALA A 284 1.11 -6.72 16.52
CA ALA A 284 0.65 -5.52 15.83
C ALA A 284 1.73 -4.95 14.89
N VAL A 285 1.34 -4.51 13.69
CA VAL A 285 2.17 -3.85 12.68
C VAL A 285 1.44 -2.64 12.09
N ALA A 286 2.17 -1.73 11.45
CA ALA A 286 1.53 -0.61 10.74
C ALA A 286 2.20 -0.34 9.38
N PRO A 287 1.45 0.14 8.36
CA PRO A 287 1.98 0.82 7.21
C PRO A 287 2.72 2.10 7.60
N LEU A 288 3.53 2.63 6.70
CA LEU A 288 4.41 3.76 7.02
C LEU A 288 3.85 5.09 6.48
N GLY A 289 2.75 5.58 7.08
CA GLY A 289 2.17 6.88 6.74
C GLY A 289 1.53 6.96 5.36
N THR A 290 1.14 5.81 4.80
CA THR A 290 0.41 5.68 3.53
C THR A 290 -0.68 4.63 3.66
N ALA A 291 -1.65 4.65 2.75
CA ALA A 291 -2.59 3.52 2.63
C ALA A 291 -1.82 2.21 2.44
N LEU A 292 -2.40 1.10 2.89
CA LEU A 292 -1.85 -0.24 2.72
C LEU A 292 -1.57 -0.51 1.23
N THR A 293 -0.39 -1.04 0.91
CA THR A 293 0.01 -1.41 -0.45
C THR A 293 -0.14 -2.91 -0.71
N GLU A 294 -0.13 -3.32 -1.99
CA GLU A 294 -0.15 -4.76 -2.35
C GLU A 294 1.03 -5.52 -1.74
N ASN A 295 2.23 -4.94 -1.79
CA ASN A 295 3.43 -5.57 -1.21
C ASN A 295 3.33 -5.70 0.31
N GLN A 296 2.75 -4.72 1.00
CA GLN A 296 2.50 -4.80 2.45
C GLN A 296 1.44 -5.85 2.78
N LEU A 297 0.37 -5.94 2.00
CA LEU A 297 -0.64 -6.99 2.14
C LEU A 297 -0.03 -8.39 1.93
N GLU A 298 0.86 -8.55 0.95
CA GLU A 298 1.63 -9.78 0.76
C GLU A 298 2.51 -10.12 1.97
N LEU A 299 3.11 -9.11 2.60
CA LEU A 299 3.88 -9.32 3.84
C LEU A 299 2.99 -9.81 4.99
N LEU A 300 1.78 -9.27 5.13
CA LEU A 300 0.80 -9.72 6.12
C LEU A 300 0.42 -11.19 5.87
N TRP A 301 0.13 -11.55 4.63
CA TRP A 301 -0.21 -12.92 4.26
C TRP A 301 0.94 -13.93 4.41
N ARG A 302 2.19 -13.49 4.36
CA ARG A 302 3.35 -14.35 4.72
C ARG A 302 3.41 -14.66 6.21
N MET A 303 2.79 -13.85 7.07
CA MET A 303 2.73 -14.08 8.50
C MET A 303 1.51 -14.88 8.92
N ALA A 304 0.34 -14.59 8.33
CA ALA A 304 -0.92 -15.24 8.68
C ALA A 304 -1.83 -15.35 7.46
N PRO A 305 -2.60 -16.44 7.29
CA PRO A 305 -3.53 -16.62 6.17
C PRO A 305 -4.70 -15.63 6.22
N GLU A 306 -5.09 -15.18 7.41
CA GLU A 306 -6.16 -14.22 7.63
C GLU A 306 -5.70 -13.11 8.59
N PRO A 307 -4.93 -12.10 8.11
CA PRO A 307 -4.58 -10.95 8.92
C PRO A 307 -5.83 -10.16 9.33
N VAL A 308 -5.80 -9.54 10.51
CA VAL A 308 -6.82 -8.60 10.95
C VAL A 308 -6.34 -7.18 10.63
N LEU A 309 -7.11 -6.48 9.80
CA LEU A 309 -6.90 -5.07 9.47
C LEU A 309 -7.78 -4.23 10.39
N CYS A 310 -7.19 -3.49 11.30
CA CYS A 310 -7.87 -2.71 12.32
C CYS A 310 -7.78 -1.21 11.97
N PHE A 311 -8.93 -0.55 11.93
CA PHE A 311 -9.07 0.84 11.49
C PHE A 311 -9.71 1.68 12.58
N ASP A 312 -9.34 2.96 12.62
CA ASP A 312 -9.85 3.95 13.56
C ASP A 312 -11.37 4.09 13.46
N GLY A 313 -12.01 4.43 14.55
CA GLY A 313 -13.48 4.56 14.66
C GLY A 313 -14.02 5.88 14.10
N ASP A 314 -13.42 6.38 13.01
CA ASP A 314 -13.86 7.61 12.35
C ASP A 314 -14.13 7.39 10.85
N GLN A 315 -14.58 8.45 10.17
CA GLN A 315 -14.88 8.40 8.74
C GLN A 315 -13.63 8.15 7.88
N ALA A 316 -12.45 8.56 8.35
CA ALA A 316 -11.19 8.35 7.63
C ALA A 316 -10.77 6.88 7.72
N GLY A 317 -10.86 6.28 8.92
CA GLY A 317 -10.61 4.86 9.14
C GLY A 317 -11.59 3.97 8.37
N LEU A 318 -12.89 4.32 8.32
CA LEU A 318 -13.86 3.59 7.50
C LEU A 318 -13.51 3.63 6.00
N LYS A 319 -13.12 4.80 5.47
CA LYS A 319 -12.64 4.93 4.09
C LYS A 319 -11.34 4.16 3.85
N ALA A 320 -10.47 4.09 4.85
CA ALA A 320 -9.24 3.28 4.78
C ALA A 320 -9.55 1.78 4.75
N ALA A 321 -10.53 1.31 5.54
CA ALA A 321 -11.03 -0.05 5.49
C ALA A 321 -11.58 -0.42 4.11
N TRP A 322 -12.34 0.45 3.48
CA TRP A 322 -12.87 0.23 2.13
C TRP A 322 -11.75 0.14 1.08
N ARG A 323 -10.76 1.04 1.14
CA ARG A 323 -9.59 0.96 0.24
C ARG A 323 -8.79 -0.33 0.43
N ALA A 324 -8.61 -0.76 1.68
CA ALA A 324 -7.94 -2.02 1.98
C ALA A 324 -8.73 -3.24 1.48
N ALA A 325 -10.07 -3.20 1.56
CA ALA A 325 -10.94 -4.23 0.99
C ALA A 325 -10.82 -4.28 -0.54
N ASP A 326 -10.84 -3.13 -1.21
CA ASP A 326 -10.67 -3.05 -2.67
C ASP A 326 -9.29 -3.54 -3.13
N LEU A 327 -8.25 -3.29 -2.33
CA LEU A 327 -6.89 -3.79 -2.57
C LEU A 327 -6.81 -5.31 -2.39
N ALA A 328 -7.44 -5.84 -1.34
CA ALA A 328 -7.38 -7.27 -1.03
C ALA A 328 -8.20 -8.12 -1.99
N LEU A 329 -9.35 -7.63 -2.44
CA LEU A 329 -10.35 -8.37 -3.19
C LEU A 329 -9.82 -9.09 -4.44
N PRO A 330 -8.97 -8.50 -5.31
CA PRO A 330 -8.42 -9.20 -6.47
C PRO A 330 -7.41 -10.30 -6.10
N ALA A 331 -6.81 -10.22 -4.91
CA ALA A 331 -5.65 -11.02 -4.53
C ALA A 331 -5.97 -12.14 -3.51
N ILE A 332 -7.22 -12.20 -3.01
CA ILE A 332 -7.66 -13.30 -2.15
C ILE A 332 -7.65 -14.64 -2.88
N GLN A 333 -7.40 -15.71 -2.12
CA GLN A 333 -7.30 -17.07 -2.63
C GLN A 333 -7.90 -18.06 -1.60
N PRO A 334 -8.25 -19.28 -1.98
CA PRO A 334 -8.66 -20.30 -1.02
C PRO A 334 -7.64 -20.45 0.13
N GLY A 335 -8.09 -20.27 1.37
CA GLY A 335 -7.23 -20.27 2.56
C GLY A 335 -6.47 -18.96 2.80
N ARG A 336 -6.72 -17.89 2.03
CA ARG A 336 -6.04 -16.59 2.15
C ARG A 336 -7.03 -15.45 1.97
N SER A 337 -7.35 -14.77 3.07
CA SER A 337 -8.31 -13.67 3.11
C SER A 337 -7.83 -12.56 4.05
N ALA A 338 -8.70 -11.64 4.45
CA ALA A 338 -8.48 -10.64 5.49
C ALA A 338 -9.74 -10.45 6.31
N ARG A 339 -9.57 -10.10 7.59
CA ARG A 339 -10.66 -9.67 8.48
C ARG A 339 -10.51 -8.19 8.80
N PHE A 340 -11.61 -7.53 9.06
CA PHE A 340 -11.68 -6.09 9.27
C PHE A 340 -12.27 -5.79 10.64
N ALA A 341 -11.48 -5.19 11.51
CA ALA A 341 -11.90 -4.70 12.80
C ALA A 341 -12.10 -3.18 12.73
N LEU A 342 -13.28 -2.71 13.08
CA LEU A 342 -13.60 -1.28 13.16
C LEU A 342 -13.70 -0.91 14.64
N LEU A 343 -12.95 0.09 15.05
CA LEU A 343 -12.94 0.57 16.43
C LEU A 343 -14.25 1.34 16.76
N PRO A 344 -14.61 1.47 18.03
CA PRO A 344 -15.72 2.33 18.46
C PRO A 344 -15.50 3.78 18.01
N GLU A 345 -16.61 4.49 17.77
CA GLU A 345 -16.60 5.85 17.24
C GLU A 345 -15.67 6.78 18.05
N GLY A 346 -14.79 7.47 17.33
CA GLY A 346 -13.84 8.45 17.87
C GLY A 346 -12.66 7.86 18.66
N LYS A 347 -12.46 6.54 18.64
CA LYS A 347 -11.31 5.89 19.30
C LYS A 347 -10.30 5.37 18.30
N ASP A 348 -9.01 5.54 18.62
CA ASP A 348 -7.90 4.82 18.02
C ASP A 348 -7.48 3.64 18.92
N PRO A 349 -6.58 2.72 18.47
CA PRO A 349 -6.15 1.57 19.28
C PRO A 349 -5.47 1.98 20.60
N ASP A 350 -4.68 3.06 20.59
CA ASP A 350 -3.99 3.61 21.78
C ASP A 350 -5.01 4.12 22.81
N ASP A 351 -5.99 4.90 22.36
CA ASP A 351 -7.05 5.44 23.21
C ASP A 351 -7.94 4.34 23.79
N LEU A 352 -8.31 3.33 22.99
CA LEU A 352 -9.14 2.22 23.44
C LEU A 352 -8.47 1.42 24.55
N VAL A 353 -7.20 1.05 24.34
CA VAL A 353 -6.45 0.24 25.33
C VAL A 353 -6.19 1.02 26.62
N LYS A 354 -5.93 2.32 26.53
CA LYS A 354 -5.75 3.18 27.71
C LYS A 354 -7.03 3.37 28.52
N ALA A 355 -8.14 3.61 27.84
CA ALA A 355 -9.41 3.90 28.51
C ALA A 355 -10.06 2.64 29.08
N ASP A 356 -10.12 1.57 28.28
CA ASP A 356 -10.97 0.41 28.54
C ASP A 356 -10.16 -0.90 28.74
N GLY A 357 -8.82 -0.80 28.61
CA GLY A 357 -7.90 -1.92 28.83
C GLY A 357 -7.77 -2.90 27.64
N PRO A 358 -6.83 -3.88 27.77
CA PRO A 358 -6.55 -4.84 26.69
C PRO A 358 -7.74 -5.73 26.32
N ASP A 359 -8.66 -6.00 27.25
CA ASP A 359 -9.81 -6.86 27.01
C ASP A 359 -10.82 -6.22 26.06
N ALA A 360 -10.98 -4.89 26.09
CA ALA A 360 -11.80 -4.17 25.13
C ALA A 360 -11.25 -4.32 23.70
N PHE A 361 -9.94 -4.24 23.53
CA PHE A 361 -9.34 -4.45 22.22
C PHE A 361 -9.47 -5.91 21.74
N ARG A 362 -9.36 -6.91 22.65
CA ARG A 362 -9.64 -8.32 22.33
C ARG A 362 -11.07 -8.53 21.86
N ALA A 363 -12.06 -7.86 22.48
CA ALA A 363 -13.43 -7.90 22.05
C ALA A 363 -13.59 -7.38 20.61
N VAL A 364 -13.00 -6.22 20.28
CA VAL A 364 -13.01 -5.67 18.92
C VAL A 364 -12.39 -6.65 17.91
N LEU A 365 -11.27 -7.28 18.24
CA LEU A 365 -10.64 -8.27 17.37
C LEU A 365 -11.52 -9.52 17.16
N SER A 366 -12.24 -9.95 18.19
CA SER A 366 -13.15 -11.10 18.09
C SER A 366 -14.36 -10.83 17.19
N GLU A 367 -14.79 -9.56 17.11
CA GLU A 367 -15.86 -9.08 16.25
C GLU A 367 -15.39 -8.69 14.83
N ALA A 368 -14.09 -8.89 14.52
CA ALA A 368 -13.55 -8.56 13.21
C ALA A 368 -14.33 -9.29 12.10
N ARG A 369 -14.77 -8.53 11.11
CA ARG A 369 -15.67 -8.97 10.04
C ARG A 369 -14.90 -9.56 8.86
N PRO A 370 -15.39 -10.62 8.22
CA PRO A 370 -14.88 -11.09 6.94
C PRO A 370 -14.99 -10.02 5.84
N LEU A 371 -14.15 -10.12 4.82
CA LEU A 371 -14.17 -9.23 3.66
C LEU A 371 -15.57 -9.15 3.00
N ALA A 372 -16.25 -10.27 2.85
CA ALA A 372 -17.60 -10.32 2.27
C ALA A 372 -18.61 -9.47 3.05
N ASP A 373 -18.51 -9.46 4.39
CA ASP A 373 -19.39 -8.67 5.26
C ASP A 373 -19.12 -7.17 5.13
N LEU A 374 -17.85 -6.79 5.05
CA LEU A 374 -17.47 -5.39 4.86
C LEU A 374 -17.95 -4.86 3.51
N LEU A 375 -17.78 -5.64 2.43
CA LEU A 375 -18.29 -5.26 1.10
C LEU A 375 -19.80 -5.12 1.10
N TRP A 376 -20.52 -6.08 1.68
CA TRP A 376 -21.97 -6.01 1.82
C TRP A 376 -22.40 -4.76 2.60
N MET A 377 -21.78 -4.51 3.74
CA MET A 377 -22.07 -3.34 4.58
C MET A 377 -21.86 -2.04 3.81
N ARG A 378 -20.76 -1.92 3.05
CA ARG A 378 -20.45 -0.74 2.23
C ARG A 378 -21.53 -0.46 1.20
N GLU A 379 -21.92 -1.47 0.43
CA GLU A 379 -22.87 -1.30 -0.69
C GLU A 379 -24.32 -1.13 -0.21
N THR A 380 -24.62 -1.54 1.01
CA THR A 380 -25.96 -1.38 1.58
C THR A 380 -26.08 -0.19 2.54
N ALA A 381 -24.96 0.42 2.96
CA ALA A 381 -24.97 1.57 3.86
C ALA A 381 -25.63 2.79 3.19
N GLY A 382 -26.75 3.25 3.77
CA GLY A 382 -27.46 4.46 3.31
C GLY A 382 -28.25 4.31 2.01
N GLY A 383 -28.34 3.11 1.43
CA GLY A 383 -29.10 2.85 0.22
C GLY A 383 -30.61 2.71 0.50
N VAL A 384 -31.42 3.50 -0.21
CA VAL A 384 -32.87 3.33 -0.24
C VAL A 384 -33.23 2.47 -1.46
N PHE A 385 -33.45 1.17 -1.26
CA PHE A 385 -33.71 0.19 -2.33
C PHE A 385 -35.20 -0.06 -2.56
N GLU A 386 -35.98 1.00 -2.65
CA GLU A 386 -37.44 0.91 -2.78
C GLU A 386 -37.88 0.52 -4.19
N THR A 387 -37.15 0.97 -5.21
CA THR A 387 -37.51 0.72 -6.60
C THR A 387 -36.76 -0.48 -7.20
N PRO A 388 -37.37 -1.19 -8.19
CA PRO A 388 -36.69 -2.29 -8.88
C PRO A 388 -35.38 -1.89 -9.52
N GLU A 389 -35.25 -0.66 -10.03
CA GLU A 389 -34.04 -0.14 -10.68
C GLU A 389 -32.89 -0.06 -9.68
N ARG A 390 -33.13 0.49 -8.48
CA ARG A 390 -32.12 0.59 -7.41
C ARG A 390 -31.69 -0.79 -6.90
N ARG A 391 -32.60 -1.76 -6.87
CA ARG A 391 -32.26 -3.15 -6.53
C ARG A 391 -31.37 -3.78 -7.61
N ALA A 392 -31.71 -3.56 -8.87
CA ALA A 392 -30.93 -4.02 -10.00
C ALA A 392 -29.54 -3.36 -10.04
N GLU A 393 -29.44 -2.10 -9.65
CA GLU A 393 -28.18 -1.37 -9.49
C GLU A 393 -27.28 -2.01 -8.41
N LEU A 394 -27.82 -2.28 -7.22
CA LEU A 394 -27.10 -3.00 -6.15
C LEU A 394 -26.59 -4.37 -6.64
N GLU A 395 -27.45 -5.16 -7.29
CA GLU A 395 -27.05 -6.46 -7.83
C GLU A 395 -25.94 -6.34 -8.89
N LYS A 396 -25.99 -5.32 -9.73
CA LYS A 396 -24.95 -5.03 -10.73
C LYS A 396 -23.63 -4.69 -10.04
N THR A 397 -23.66 -3.77 -9.08
CA THR A 397 -22.46 -3.34 -8.33
C THR A 397 -21.80 -4.52 -7.60
N LEU A 398 -22.57 -5.35 -6.91
CA LEU A 398 -22.05 -6.54 -6.24
C LEU A 398 -21.45 -7.56 -7.21
N ARG A 399 -22.04 -7.71 -8.41
CA ARG A 399 -21.52 -8.58 -9.47
C ARG A 399 -20.19 -8.04 -10.03
N GLU A 400 -20.11 -6.74 -10.27
CA GLU A 400 -18.87 -6.09 -10.74
C GLU A 400 -17.75 -6.20 -9.71
N LEU A 401 -18.04 -5.97 -8.42
CA LEU A 401 -17.08 -6.13 -7.33
C LEU A 401 -16.56 -7.57 -7.25
N THR A 402 -17.45 -8.55 -7.16
CA THR A 402 -17.05 -9.95 -7.06
C THR A 402 -16.35 -10.45 -8.34
N GLY A 403 -16.64 -9.82 -9.49
CA GLY A 403 -15.95 -10.07 -10.76
C GLY A 403 -14.45 -9.73 -10.73
N ARG A 404 -14.00 -8.87 -9.79
CA ARG A 404 -12.58 -8.51 -9.62
C ARG A 404 -11.73 -9.59 -8.98
N ILE A 405 -12.34 -10.60 -8.35
CA ILE A 405 -11.63 -11.74 -7.73
C ILE A 405 -10.98 -12.56 -8.85
N ARG A 406 -9.65 -12.75 -8.78
CA ARG A 406 -8.89 -13.46 -9.81
C ARG A 406 -9.13 -14.96 -9.77
N ASP A 407 -9.20 -15.56 -8.56
CA ASP A 407 -9.49 -16.97 -8.39
C ASP A 407 -10.94 -17.31 -8.76
N GLU A 408 -11.11 -18.23 -9.72
CA GLU A 408 -12.44 -18.57 -10.27
C GLU A 408 -13.35 -19.26 -9.26
N SER A 409 -12.81 -20.16 -8.47
CA SER A 409 -13.58 -20.90 -7.47
C SER A 409 -14.07 -19.95 -6.38
N LEU A 410 -13.17 -19.08 -5.88
CA LEU A 410 -13.52 -18.13 -4.86
C LEU A 410 -14.50 -17.06 -5.39
N ARG A 411 -14.30 -16.60 -6.63
CA ARG A 411 -15.24 -15.68 -7.32
C ARG A 411 -16.64 -16.27 -7.38
N TYR A 412 -16.77 -17.55 -7.74
CA TYR A 412 -18.06 -18.24 -7.78
C TYR A 412 -18.74 -18.24 -6.41
N HIS A 413 -18.02 -18.59 -5.33
CA HIS A 413 -18.57 -18.58 -3.98
C HIS A 413 -18.97 -17.20 -3.49
N TYR A 414 -18.18 -16.15 -3.77
CA TYR A 414 -18.53 -14.78 -3.45
C TYR A 414 -19.78 -14.30 -4.21
N GLN A 415 -19.92 -14.65 -5.48
CA GLN A 415 -21.11 -14.33 -6.28
C GLN A 415 -22.36 -15.03 -5.72
N GLN A 416 -22.23 -16.26 -5.30
CA GLN A 416 -23.30 -17.03 -4.68
C GLN A 416 -23.73 -16.38 -3.36
N GLU A 417 -22.77 -16.12 -2.48
CA GLU A 417 -22.98 -15.48 -1.18
C GLU A 417 -23.68 -14.11 -1.34
N MET A 418 -23.21 -13.25 -2.24
CA MET A 418 -23.82 -11.94 -2.47
C MET A 418 -25.23 -12.07 -3.02
N ARG A 419 -25.49 -13.04 -3.89
CA ARG A 419 -26.84 -13.31 -4.40
C ARG A 419 -27.80 -13.76 -3.30
N GLU A 420 -27.37 -14.62 -2.40
CA GLU A 420 -28.16 -15.09 -1.26
C GLU A 420 -28.48 -13.95 -0.30
N ARG A 421 -27.49 -13.07 -0.03
CA ARG A 421 -27.69 -11.87 0.79
C ARG A 421 -28.73 -10.92 0.17
N VAL A 422 -28.65 -10.68 -1.14
CA VAL A 422 -29.63 -9.85 -1.86
C VAL A 422 -31.04 -10.42 -1.75
N LEU A 423 -31.18 -11.73 -1.99
CA LEU A 423 -32.47 -12.41 -1.87
C LEU A 423 -33.05 -12.34 -0.45
N SER A 424 -32.23 -12.56 0.57
CA SER A 424 -32.62 -12.44 1.97
C SER A 424 -33.01 -11.00 2.35
N PHE A 425 -32.20 -10.03 1.92
CA PHE A 425 -32.40 -8.60 2.21
C PHE A 425 -33.74 -8.09 1.65
N PHE A 426 -34.07 -8.45 0.40
CA PHE A 426 -35.34 -8.04 -0.23
C PHE A 426 -36.50 -9.00 0.06
N GLY A 427 -36.25 -10.24 0.42
CA GLY A 427 -37.25 -11.23 0.80
C GLY A 427 -37.92 -10.89 2.14
N SER A 428 -37.16 -10.43 3.11
CA SER A 428 -37.69 -9.97 4.42
C SER A 428 -38.60 -8.74 4.30
N GLN A 429 -38.38 -7.86 3.32
CA GLN A 429 -39.23 -6.69 3.05
C GLN A 429 -40.59 -7.06 2.42
N ARG A 430 -40.68 -8.19 1.69
CA ARG A 430 -41.95 -8.68 1.13
C ARG A 430 -42.88 -9.27 2.22
N GLY A 431 -42.33 -9.95 3.22
CA GLY A 431 -43.10 -10.48 4.36
C GLY A 431 -43.75 -9.41 5.22
N ALA A 432 -43.08 -8.26 5.39
CA ALA A 432 -43.62 -7.13 6.16
C ALA A 432 -44.76 -6.37 5.44
N ARG A 433 -44.83 -6.42 4.09
CA ARG A 433 -45.90 -5.78 3.32
C ARG A 433 -47.13 -6.67 3.08
N GLN A 434 -47.06 -8.00 3.23
CA GLN A 434 -48.19 -8.92 3.04
C GLN A 434 -49.07 -9.10 4.29
N GLY A 435 -48.70 -8.54 5.43
CA GLY A 435 -49.47 -8.57 6.66
C GLY A 435 -50.68 -7.62 6.72
N LEU A 436 -50.95 -6.79 5.70
CA LEU A 436 -51.99 -5.74 5.75
C LEU A 436 -53.15 -5.90 4.74
N HIS A 437 -53.21 -6.98 3.98
CA HIS A 437 -54.41 -7.26 3.15
C HIS A 437 -54.77 -8.73 3.27
N GLY A 438 -55.58 -9.02 4.29
CA GLY A 438 -56.34 -10.24 4.39
C GLY A 438 -57.63 -10.16 3.60
N GLY A 439 -57.95 -11.22 2.85
CA GLY A 439 -59.33 -11.49 2.57
C GLY A 439 -59.70 -11.90 1.15
N ARG A 440 -60.10 -13.16 1.06
CA ARG A 440 -61.02 -13.89 0.15
C ARG A 440 -60.40 -14.72 -0.98
N GLN A 441 -60.47 -15.97 -0.68
CA GLN A 441 -61.11 -17.18 -1.26
C GLN A 441 -61.73 -17.00 -2.66
N ASP A 442 -61.35 -17.86 -3.59
CA ASP A 442 -62.09 -18.98 -4.19
C ASP A 442 -61.48 -19.38 -5.55
N GLY A 443 -61.15 -20.63 -5.70
CA GLY A 443 -61.90 -21.57 -6.48
C GLY A 443 -61.27 -22.01 -7.80
N ARG A 444 -60.56 -23.14 -7.77
CA ARG A 444 -60.53 -24.29 -8.70
C ARG A 444 -59.96 -24.20 -10.15
N PRO A 445 -59.57 -25.36 -10.73
CA PRO A 445 -58.44 -25.49 -11.67
C PRO A 445 -58.89 -25.86 -13.10
N GLY A 446 -58.00 -25.68 -14.08
CA GLY A 446 -58.26 -26.10 -15.47
C GLY A 446 -57.03 -25.97 -16.35
N GLU A 447 -56.45 -27.10 -16.64
CA GLU A 447 -56.07 -27.75 -17.90
C GLU A 447 -55.19 -27.06 -18.96
N ARG A 448 -54.06 -27.70 -19.15
CA ARG A 448 -53.44 -28.14 -20.39
C ARG A 448 -53.59 -27.32 -21.69
N GLY A 449 -52.45 -26.96 -22.27
CA GLY A 449 -52.32 -26.63 -23.67
C GLY A 449 -50.88 -26.62 -24.14
N ARG A 450 -50.47 -27.67 -24.84
CA ARG A 450 -49.27 -27.81 -25.67
C ARG A 450 -49.35 -26.90 -26.87
N GLY A 451 -48.21 -26.38 -27.37
CA GLY A 451 -48.08 -25.90 -28.73
C GLY A 451 -46.79 -25.13 -29.03
N SER A 452 -45.83 -25.85 -29.57
CA SER A 452 -45.01 -25.55 -30.75
C SER A 452 -44.44 -24.14 -30.98
N ALA A 453 -43.12 -24.09 -31.17
CA ALA A 453 -42.38 -23.09 -31.92
C ALA A 453 -42.78 -23.11 -33.43
N PRO A 454 -42.43 -22.13 -34.30
CA PRO A 454 -41.06 -21.72 -34.54
C PRO A 454 -40.85 -20.24 -34.98
N GLY A 455 -39.62 -19.79 -34.92
CA GLY A 455 -38.93 -19.01 -35.95
C GLY A 455 -39.23 -17.51 -36.06
N GLY A 456 -38.21 -16.71 -35.98
CA GLY A 456 -38.24 -15.33 -36.46
C GLY A 456 -37.03 -14.54 -35.99
N ALA A 457 -36.07 -14.42 -36.88
CA ALA A 457 -34.88 -13.58 -36.74
C ALA A 457 -35.23 -12.08 -36.82
N PHE A 458 -34.23 -11.28 -36.44
CA PHE A 458 -34.04 -9.83 -36.62
C PHE A 458 -34.35 -8.94 -35.43
N GLY A 459 -33.27 -8.31 -34.99
CA GLY A 459 -33.30 -7.15 -34.11
C GLY A 459 -31.95 -6.85 -33.46
N ARG A 460 -30.93 -6.57 -34.28
CA ARG A 460 -29.71 -5.85 -33.79
C ARG A 460 -30.14 -4.47 -33.32
N SER A 461 -30.12 -4.22 -32.05
CA SER A 461 -30.20 -2.87 -31.48
C SER A 461 -28.83 -2.45 -30.98
N ALA A 462 -28.42 -1.31 -31.46
CA ALA A 462 -27.13 -0.66 -31.33
C ALA A 462 -26.65 -0.59 -29.86
N ALA A 463 -25.48 -1.13 -29.64
CA ALA A 463 -24.64 -0.76 -28.50
C ALA A 463 -24.32 0.73 -28.61
N GLY A 464 -24.41 1.44 -27.48
CA GLY A 464 -24.12 2.86 -27.39
C GLY A 464 -22.74 3.19 -27.97
N ALA A 465 -22.75 4.10 -28.92
CA ALA A 465 -21.56 4.62 -29.57
C ALA A 465 -20.71 5.32 -28.52
N ARG A 466 -19.63 4.71 -28.10
CA ARG A 466 -18.48 5.42 -27.54
C ARG A 466 -17.97 6.29 -28.68
N THR A 467 -18.03 7.61 -28.52
CA THR A 467 -17.41 8.56 -29.45
C THR A 467 -15.90 8.38 -29.35
N ALA A 468 -15.35 7.53 -30.21
CA ALA A 468 -13.92 7.46 -30.43
C ALA A 468 -13.49 8.80 -31.03
N ILE A 469 -12.50 9.43 -30.40
CA ILE A 469 -11.83 10.60 -30.97
C ILE A 469 -11.25 10.15 -32.33
N THR A 470 -11.72 10.77 -33.43
CA THR A 470 -11.22 10.40 -34.75
C THR A 470 -9.73 10.75 -34.85
N GLU A 471 -8.95 9.90 -35.56
CA GLU A 471 -7.51 10.13 -35.78
C GLU A 471 -7.18 11.53 -36.33
N SER A 472 -8.12 12.14 -37.04
CA SER A 472 -7.97 13.50 -37.56
C SER A 472 -8.01 14.59 -36.47
N LEU A 473 -8.78 14.37 -35.38
CA LEU A 473 -8.81 15.26 -34.22
C LEU A 473 -7.51 15.13 -33.39
N GLY A 474 -6.97 13.93 -33.26
CA GLY A 474 -5.67 13.68 -32.61
C GLY A 474 -4.46 14.25 -33.35
N ARG A 475 -4.61 14.56 -34.66
CA ARG A 475 -3.57 15.19 -35.50
C ARG A 475 -3.75 16.69 -35.66
N SER A 476 -4.80 17.31 -35.10
CA SER A 476 -5.01 18.76 -35.20
C SER A 476 -3.95 19.53 -34.41
N ALA A 477 -3.54 20.68 -34.93
CA ALA A 477 -2.60 21.59 -34.28
C ALA A 477 -3.06 22.08 -32.88
N LEU A 478 -4.35 21.88 -32.54
CA LEU A 478 -4.96 22.17 -31.25
C LEU A 478 -4.63 21.10 -30.19
N VAL A 479 -4.41 19.84 -30.59
CA VAL A 479 -4.04 18.72 -29.69
C VAL A 479 -2.51 18.59 -29.55
N LYS A 480 -1.76 19.02 -30.56
CA LYS A 480 -0.30 19.17 -30.49
C LYS A 480 0.09 20.51 -29.85
N ARG A 481 -0.37 20.76 -28.65
CA ARG A 481 0.22 21.83 -27.85
C ARG A 481 1.59 21.37 -27.37
N THR A 482 2.63 21.91 -28.00
CA THR A 482 4.02 21.88 -27.52
C THR A 482 4.05 22.38 -26.06
N GLY A 483 4.95 21.86 -25.23
CA GLY A 483 5.06 22.10 -23.78
C GLY A 483 5.18 23.54 -23.26
N GLU A 484 4.84 24.55 -24.07
CA GLU A 484 4.82 25.99 -23.73
C GLU A 484 3.43 26.53 -23.33
N ALA A 485 2.35 25.81 -23.58
CA ALA A 485 1.01 26.29 -23.22
C ALA A 485 0.67 25.93 -21.77
N MET A 486 0.18 26.93 -20.99
CA MET A 486 -0.34 26.70 -19.64
C MET A 486 -1.50 25.70 -19.70
N SER A 487 -1.43 24.59 -18.94
CA SER A 487 -2.57 23.68 -18.78
C SER A 487 -3.55 24.26 -17.77
N VAL A 488 -4.86 24.06 -18.00
CA VAL A 488 -5.91 24.52 -17.07
C VAL A 488 -5.71 23.86 -15.70
N ARG A 489 -5.34 22.59 -15.65
CA ARG A 489 -5.08 21.85 -14.43
C ARG A 489 -3.96 22.46 -13.60
N GLU A 490 -2.79 22.70 -14.18
CA GLU A 490 -1.65 23.31 -13.47
C GLU A 490 -1.96 24.74 -13.04
N ALA A 491 -2.67 25.50 -13.89
CA ALA A 491 -3.11 26.84 -13.54
C ALA A 491 -4.13 26.83 -12.40
N THR A 492 -5.06 25.85 -12.35
CA THR A 492 -6.02 25.70 -11.24
C THR A 492 -5.30 25.49 -9.91
N ILE A 493 -4.25 24.65 -9.88
CA ILE A 493 -3.46 24.42 -8.68
C ILE A 493 -2.83 25.75 -8.20
N ILE A 494 -2.12 26.45 -9.06
CA ILE A 494 -1.43 27.70 -8.69
C ILE A 494 -2.41 28.80 -8.30
N VAL A 495 -3.50 28.98 -9.05
CA VAL A 495 -4.48 30.04 -8.78
C VAL A 495 -5.25 29.76 -7.47
N ALA A 496 -5.57 28.50 -7.17
CA ALA A 496 -6.20 28.14 -5.91
C ALA A 496 -5.28 28.42 -4.72
N LEU A 497 -3.98 28.08 -4.80
CA LEU A 497 -3.01 28.36 -3.74
C LEU A 497 -2.88 29.86 -3.44
N VAL A 498 -2.79 30.70 -4.45
CA VAL A 498 -2.64 32.16 -4.25
C VAL A 498 -3.92 32.79 -3.72
N ASN A 499 -5.09 32.36 -4.19
CA ASN A 499 -6.37 32.93 -3.78
C ASN A 499 -6.86 32.41 -2.42
N HIS A 500 -6.42 31.23 -2.01
CA HIS A 500 -6.84 30.57 -0.76
C HIS A 500 -5.60 30.10 0.01
N PRO A 501 -4.87 31.02 0.67
CA PRO A 501 -3.63 30.74 1.40
C PRO A 501 -3.71 29.55 2.37
N PRO A 502 -4.81 29.27 3.10
CA PRO A 502 -4.90 28.10 3.95
C PRO A 502 -4.65 26.76 3.24
N LEU A 503 -4.85 26.69 1.91
CA LEU A 503 -4.52 25.51 1.11
C LEU A 503 -3.02 25.24 1.04
N ILE A 504 -2.18 26.27 1.19
CA ILE A 504 -0.72 26.16 1.22
C ILE A 504 -0.32 25.38 2.47
N ASP A 505 -0.86 25.78 3.62
CA ASP A 505 -0.55 25.14 4.91
C ASP A 505 -1.10 23.72 4.99
N GLU A 506 -2.35 23.51 4.54
CA GLU A 506 -2.99 22.19 4.50
C GLU A 506 -2.24 21.21 3.60
N ASN A 507 -1.57 21.71 2.56
CA ASN A 507 -0.94 20.90 1.53
C ASN A 507 0.57 21.16 1.36
N PHE A 508 1.23 21.68 2.37
CA PHE A 508 2.63 22.11 2.31
C PHE A 508 3.56 21.12 1.60
N ALA A 509 3.55 19.85 2.01
CA ALA A 509 4.39 18.82 1.41
C ALA A 509 4.10 18.60 -0.08
N HIS A 510 2.90 18.96 -0.56
CA HIS A 510 2.51 18.83 -1.95
C HIS A 510 2.86 20.08 -2.75
N VAL A 511 2.74 21.24 -2.11
CA VAL A 511 3.10 22.53 -2.67
C VAL A 511 4.61 22.63 -2.83
N GLU A 512 5.38 22.22 -1.83
CA GLU A 512 6.86 22.24 -1.88
C GLU A 512 7.43 21.40 -3.04
N PHE A 513 6.82 20.24 -3.33
CA PHE A 513 7.28 19.32 -4.39
C PHE A 513 6.38 19.34 -5.64
N LEU A 514 5.65 20.44 -5.84
CA LEU A 514 4.79 20.57 -6.99
C LEU A 514 5.64 20.70 -8.26
N ASP A 515 5.60 19.67 -9.08
CA ASP A 515 6.32 19.63 -10.32
C ASP A 515 5.38 20.03 -11.48
N LEU A 516 5.66 21.15 -12.12
CA LEU A 516 4.88 21.75 -13.18
C LEU A 516 5.62 21.65 -14.51
N ALA A 517 4.90 21.31 -15.58
CA ALA A 517 5.49 21.21 -16.92
C ALA A 517 5.75 22.61 -17.52
N ASN A 518 4.84 23.56 -17.26
CA ASN A 518 4.93 24.90 -17.81
C ASN A 518 5.96 25.77 -17.06
N SER A 519 6.89 26.39 -17.80
CA SER A 519 7.96 27.24 -17.23
C SER A 519 7.45 28.48 -16.50
N ASP A 520 6.36 29.09 -17.00
CA ASP A 520 5.76 30.28 -16.40
C ASP A 520 5.10 29.94 -15.05
N LEU A 521 4.39 28.81 -14.99
CA LEU A 521 3.78 28.36 -13.74
C LEU A 521 4.83 27.91 -12.71
N ARG A 522 5.98 27.41 -13.13
CA ARG A 522 7.12 27.13 -12.23
C ARG A 522 7.67 28.41 -11.59
N ARG A 523 7.70 29.51 -12.33
CA ARG A 523 8.12 30.81 -11.79
C ARG A 523 7.11 31.34 -10.76
N LEU A 524 5.81 31.19 -11.00
CA LEU A 524 4.78 31.51 -9.99
C LEU A 524 4.90 30.63 -8.75
N HIS A 525 5.12 29.35 -8.95
CA HIS A 525 5.34 28.40 -7.85
C HIS A 525 6.57 28.79 -7.01
N ALA A 526 7.68 29.14 -7.65
CA ALA A 526 8.87 29.61 -6.94
C ALA A 526 8.59 30.88 -6.10
N ALA A 527 7.77 31.81 -6.61
CA ALA A 527 7.36 33.00 -5.85
C ALA A 527 6.43 32.66 -4.67
N ILE A 528 5.58 31.62 -4.77
CA ILE A 528 4.79 31.11 -3.65
C ILE A 528 5.71 30.49 -2.60
N LEU A 529 6.71 29.70 -3.00
CA LEU A 529 7.69 29.12 -2.08
C LEU A 529 8.54 30.20 -1.39
N ASP A 530 8.85 31.29 -2.09
CA ASP A 530 9.53 32.45 -1.50
C ASP A 530 8.64 33.15 -0.46
N ALA A 531 7.35 33.34 -0.73
CA ALA A 531 6.40 33.86 0.24
C ALA A 531 6.31 32.97 1.49
N MET A 532 6.30 31.65 1.32
CA MET A 532 6.32 30.68 2.43
C MET A 532 7.61 30.78 3.25
N ALA A 533 8.76 30.96 2.62
CA ALA A 533 10.04 31.08 3.31
C ALA A 533 10.16 32.35 4.17
N HIS A 534 9.33 33.36 3.92
CA HIS A 534 9.34 34.65 4.63
C HIS A 534 8.10 34.86 5.52
N ASP A 535 7.37 33.80 5.88
CA ASP A 535 6.13 33.84 6.68
C ASP A 535 5.06 34.80 6.11
N ALA A 536 5.04 34.96 4.78
CA ALA A 536 4.12 35.81 4.06
C ALA A 536 3.06 35.01 3.28
N ALA A 537 2.96 33.71 3.52
CA ALA A 537 2.04 32.82 2.82
C ALA A 537 0.62 32.79 3.42
N ASP A 538 0.41 33.35 4.60
CA ASP A 538 -0.88 33.34 5.31
C ASP A 538 -1.87 34.38 4.76
N ASP A 539 -1.37 35.40 4.06
CA ASP A 539 -2.19 36.47 3.47
C ASP A 539 -2.05 36.54 1.94
N ARG A 540 -3.19 36.47 1.26
CA ARG A 540 -3.26 36.57 -0.20
C ARG A 540 -2.54 37.81 -0.75
N GLY A 541 -2.69 38.96 -0.08
CA GLY A 541 -2.06 40.20 -0.50
C GLY A 541 -0.54 40.11 -0.44
N ALA A 542 0.01 39.47 0.58
CA ALA A 542 1.44 39.24 0.74
C ALA A 542 2.00 38.29 -0.30
N VAL A 543 1.27 37.22 -0.65
CA VAL A 543 1.65 36.31 -1.73
C VAL A 543 1.66 37.02 -3.08
N ILE A 544 0.64 37.82 -3.40
CA ILE A 544 0.59 38.60 -4.64
C ILE A 544 1.73 39.63 -4.70
N ALA A 545 2.00 40.35 -3.60
CA ALA A 545 3.13 41.29 -3.55
C ALA A 545 4.49 40.58 -3.78
N THR A 546 4.63 39.33 -3.36
CA THR A 546 5.83 38.53 -3.63
C THR A 546 5.91 38.11 -5.11
N ILE A 547 4.77 37.74 -5.73
CA ILE A 547 4.67 37.45 -7.16
C ILE A 547 5.04 38.70 -8.01
N GLU A 548 4.59 39.89 -7.61
CA GLU A 548 4.92 41.14 -8.27
C GLU A 548 6.41 41.48 -8.12
N ARG A 549 6.98 41.33 -6.92
CA ARG A 549 8.43 41.53 -6.69
C ARG A 549 9.30 40.57 -7.50
N ALA A 550 8.82 39.35 -7.72
CA ALA A 550 9.47 38.35 -8.57
C ALA A 550 9.32 38.66 -10.08
N GLY A 551 8.64 39.75 -10.48
CA GLY A 551 8.39 40.08 -11.88
C GLY A 551 7.48 39.07 -12.59
N CYS A 552 6.56 38.45 -11.86
CA CYS A 552 5.65 37.44 -12.38
C CYS A 552 4.18 37.90 -12.47
N GLY A 553 3.90 39.22 -12.33
CA GLY A 553 2.55 39.80 -12.39
C GLY A 553 1.81 39.49 -13.68
N ASP A 554 2.44 39.66 -14.85
CA ASP A 554 1.84 39.32 -16.16
C ASP A 554 1.51 37.81 -16.28
N ILE A 555 2.32 36.94 -15.66
CA ILE A 555 2.10 35.51 -15.67
C ILE A 555 0.87 35.17 -14.81
N TRP A 556 0.78 35.83 -13.65
CA TRP A 556 -0.36 35.70 -12.75
C TRP A 556 -1.68 36.10 -13.44
N GLU A 557 -1.72 37.25 -14.08
CA GLU A 557 -2.90 37.73 -14.80
C GLU A 557 -3.33 36.73 -15.90
N ARG A 558 -2.36 36.19 -16.66
CA ARG A 558 -2.63 35.19 -17.69
C ARG A 558 -3.19 33.90 -17.11
N ALA A 559 -2.67 33.45 -15.96
CA ALA A 559 -3.16 32.25 -15.27
C ALA A 559 -4.61 32.45 -14.79
N VAL A 560 -4.91 33.58 -14.14
CA VAL A 560 -6.28 33.93 -13.70
C VAL A 560 -7.24 34.06 -14.89
N ALA A 561 -6.82 34.69 -15.99
CA ALA A 561 -7.64 34.82 -17.20
C ALA A 561 -7.94 33.41 -17.82
N LEU A 562 -6.98 32.49 -17.79
CA LEU A 562 -7.16 31.13 -18.25
C LEU A 562 -8.22 30.40 -17.40
N ILE A 563 -8.14 30.50 -16.07
CA ILE A 563 -9.08 29.89 -15.13
C ILE A 563 -10.50 30.45 -15.29
N LYS A 564 -10.64 31.79 -15.45
CA LYS A 564 -11.94 32.40 -15.74
C LYS A 564 -12.54 31.89 -17.05
N ARG A 565 -11.72 31.78 -18.12
CA ARG A 565 -12.16 31.28 -19.43
C ARG A 565 -12.56 29.81 -19.38
N ALA A 566 -11.82 29.00 -18.63
CA ALA A 566 -12.11 27.60 -18.42
C ALA A 566 -13.26 27.33 -17.43
N ARG A 567 -13.86 28.38 -16.85
CA ARG A 567 -14.96 28.32 -15.87
C ARG A 567 -14.62 27.52 -14.62
N GLN A 568 -13.36 27.52 -14.22
CA GLN A 568 -12.89 26.90 -12.98
C GLN A 568 -13.09 27.88 -11.81
N TRP A 569 -14.34 28.27 -11.55
CA TRP A 569 -14.70 29.25 -10.52
C TRP A 569 -14.24 28.89 -9.10
N PRO A 570 -14.13 27.58 -8.70
CA PRO A 570 -13.69 27.24 -7.35
C PRO A 570 -12.25 27.66 -7.03
N ALA A 571 -11.40 27.87 -8.03
CA ALA A 571 -10.03 28.37 -7.82
C ALA A 571 -9.95 29.90 -7.70
N LEU A 572 -11.04 30.63 -7.94
CA LEU A 572 -11.06 32.09 -7.90
C LEU A 572 -11.28 32.61 -6.48
N GLU A 573 -10.85 33.84 -6.22
CA GLU A 573 -10.96 34.54 -4.91
C GLU A 573 -12.37 34.55 -4.29
N THR A 574 -13.41 34.54 -5.14
CA THR A 574 -14.81 34.60 -4.69
C THR A 574 -15.38 33.23 -4.24
N ALA A 575 -14.62 32.16 -4.39
CA ALA A 575 -15.06 30.82 -3.99
C ALA A 575 -14.91 30.58 -2.48
N GLY A 576 -15.73 29.69 -1.93
CA GLY A 576 -15.55 29.20 -0.57
C GLY A 576 -14.30 28.33 -0.46
N LEU A 577 -13.67 28.32 0.73
CA LEU A 577 -12.45 27.54 0.97
C LEU A 577 -12.67 26.04 0.72
N ASP A 578 -13.84 25.49 1.04
CA ASP A 578 -14.15 24.08 0.82
C ASP A 578 -14.23 23.73 -0.67
N ASP A 579 -14.89 24.58 -1.48
CA ASP A 579 -14.94 24.42 -2.94
C ASP A 579 -13.55 24.52 -3.58
N ALA A 580 -12.73 25.46 -3.08
CA ALA A 580 -11.35 25.63 -3.52
C ALA A 580 -10.48 24.43 -3.17
N ARG A 581 -10.67 23.86 -1.98
CA ARG A 581 -9.98 22.65 -1.52
C ARG A 581 -10.29 21.45 -2.39
N ASP A 582 -11.56 21.24 -2.72
CA ASP A 582 -11.99 20.13 -3.57
C ASP A 582 -11.41 20.26 -4.99
N ALA A 583 -11.46 21.46 -5.59
CA ALA A 583 -10.89 21.71 -6.90
C ALA A 583 -9.37 21.55 -6.93
N PHE A 584 -8.67 22.03 -5.90
CA PHE A 584 -7.23 21.88 -5.73
C PHE A 584 -6.84 20.38 -5.63
N ASN A 585 -7.51 19.63 -4.76
CA ASN A 585 -7.23 18.20 -4.56
C ASN A 585 -7.49 17.38 -5.82
N GLN A 586 -8.57 17.69 -6.56
CA GLN A 586 -8.87 17.03 -7.83
C GLN A 586 -7.81 17.34 -8.89
N ALA A 587 -7.41 18.60 -9.04
CA ALA A 587 -6.38 19.01 -9.98
C ALA A 587 -5.01 18.40 -9.63
N LEU A 588 -4.66 18.33 -8.35
CA LEU A 588 -3.43 17.72 -7.86
C LEU A 588 -3.40 16.19 -8.10
N HIS A 589 -4.53 15.52 -7.90
CA HIS A 589 -4.67 14.08 -8.17
C HIS A 589 -4.44 13.78 -9.67
N LEU A 590 -5.07 14.53 -10.56
CA LEU A 590 -4.90 14.40 -12.00
C LEU A 590 -3.45 14.69 -12.43
N GLN A 591 -2.80 15.69 -11.82
CA GLN A 591 -1.39 16.01 -12.07
C GLN A 591 -0.47 14.83 -11.77
N ARG A 592 -0.68 14.17 -10.64
CA ARG A 592 0.10 13.00 -10.22
C ARG A 592 -0.13 11.79 -11.12
N SER A 593 -1.39 11.49 -11.43
CA SER A 593 -1.76 10.36 -12.28
C SER A 593 -1.18 10.51 -13.70
N ALA A 594 -1.29 11.69 -14.31
CA ALA A 594 -0.75 11.96 -15.63
C ALA A 594 0.78 11.78 -15.69
N ARG A 595 1.49 12.16 -14.62
CA ARG A 595 2.96 12.03 -14.57
C ARG A 595 3.43 10.59 -14.36
N THR A 596 2.76 9.86 -13.48
CA THR A 596 3.06 8.43 -13.25
C THR A 596 2.91 7.67 -14.55
N LEU A 597 1.78 7.84 -15.24
CA LEU A 597 1.51 7.21 -16.52
C LEU A 597 2.48 7.64 -17.63
N HIS A 598 2.91 8.92 -17.65
CA HIS A 598 3.91 9.36 -18.64
C HIS A 598 5.28 8.71 -18.43
N ARG A 599 5.69 8.51 -17.18
CA ARG A 599 6.93 7.80 -16.84
C ARG A 599 6.83 6.32 -17.17
N GLU A 600 5.71 5.68 -16.83
CA GLU A 600 5.44 4.27 -17.14
C GLU A 600 5.40 4.05 -18.66
N LEU A 601 4.79 4.97 -19.41
CA LEU A 601 4.77 4.92 -20.88
C LEU A 601 6.18 4.96 -21.48
N LYS A 602 7.05 5.84 -20.97
CA LYS A 602 8.46 5.90 -21.41
C LYS A 602 9.21 4.62 -21.06
N GLN A 603 8.96 4.05 -19.89
CA GLN A 603 9.59 2.79 -19.48
C GLN A 603 9.10 1.62 -20.33
N ALA A 604 7.80 1.54 -20.62
CA ALA A 604 7.23 0.51 -21.49
C ALA A 604 7.72 0.64 -22.94
N GLN A 605 7.90 1.86 -23.45
CA GLN A 605 8.53 2.10 -24.76
C GLN A 605 9.97 1.61 -24.80
N ALA A 606 10.76 1.96 -23.78
CA ALA A 606 12.16 1.52 -23.69
C ALA A 606 12.28 -0.01 -23.50
N ALA A 607 11.34 -0.64 -22.80
CA ALA A 607 11.29 -2.09 -22.64
C ALA A 607 10.97 -2.78 -23.98
N LEU A 608 10.03 -2.25 -24.75
CA LEU A 608 9.69 -2.76 -26.09
C LEU A 608 10.83 -2.57 -27.07
N ASP A 609 11.56 -1.44 -26.99
CA ASP A 609 12.73 -1.19 -27.83
C ASP A 609 13.89 -2.15 -27.52
N ALA A 610 14.02 -2.56 -26.24
CA ALA A 610 15.05 -3.49 -25.78
C ALA A 610 14.71 -4.96 -26.06
N ASP A 611 13.43 -5.33 -25.96
CA ASP A 611 12.89 -6.67 -26.19
C ASP A 611 11.53 -6.58 -26.89
N PRO A 612 11.46 -6.73 -28.24
CA PRO A 612 10.22 -6.67 -29.02
C PRO A 612 9.36 -7.92 -28.84
N SER A 613 8.87 -8.18 -27.63
CA SER A 613 7.97 -9.29 -27.32
C SER A 613 6.50 -8.87 -27.37
N ASP A 614 5.60 -9.82 -27.62
CA ASP A 614 4.15 -9.61 -27.59
C ASP A 614 3.65 -9.19 -26.19
N GLU A 615 4.39 -9.50 -25.14
CA GLU A 615 4.10 -9.12 -23.77
C GLU A 615 4.39 -7.63 -23.54
N ASN A 616 5.58 -7.16 -23.96
CA ASN A 616 5.96 -5.75 -23.89
C ASN A 616 5.07 -4.88 -24.78
N PHE A 617 4.66 -5.38 -25.94
CA PHE A 617 3.72 -4.66 -26.79
C PHE A 617 2.32 -4.53 -26.15
N ARG A 618 1.79 -5.60 -25.55
CA ARG A 618 0.50 -5.52 -24.83
C ARG A 618 0.56 -4.59 -23.64
N HIS A 619 1.65 -4.62 -22.88
CA HIS A 619 1.88 -3.73 -21.75
C HIS A 619 1.93 -2.26 -22.19
N LEU A 620 2.64 -1.95 -23.29
CA LEU A 620 2.67 -0.59 -23.85
C LEU A 620 1.28 -0.11 -24.28
N VAL A 621 0.50 -0.97 -24.94
CA VAL A 621 -0.88 -0.64 -25.38
C VAL A 621 -1.80 -0.38 -24.18
N GLU A 622 -1.66 -1.15 -23.10
CA GLU A 622 -2.46 -0.97 -21.89
C GLU A 622 -2.15 0.36 -21.19
N ILE A 623 -0.87 0.70 -21.01
CA ILE A 623 -0.45 1.99 -20.43
C ILE A 623 -0.87 3.15 -21.35
N GLN A 624 -0.74 2.98 -22.67
CA GLN A 624 -1.19 4.00 -23.64
C GLN A 624 -2.70 4.25 -23.56
N ALA A 625 -3.50 3.21 -23.33
CA ALA A 625 -4.95 3.34 -23.14
C ALA A 625 -5.27 4.10 -21.85
N GLN A 626 -4.61 3.79 -20.74
CA GLN A 626 -4.78 4.51 -19.48
C GLN A 626 -4.35 5.98 -19.58
N PHE A 627 -3.25 6.26 -20.27
CA PHE A 627 -2.79 7.62 -20.51
C PHE A 627 -3.78 8.42 -21.36
N ASN A 628 -4.38 7.80 -22.39
CA ASN A 628 -5.40 8.43 -23.20
C ASN A 628 -6.69 8.71 -22.42
N ASP A 629 -7.10 7.84 -21.49
CA ASP A 629 -8.27 8.04 -20.61
C ASP A 629 -8.06 9.24 -19.66
N VAL A 630 -6.86 9.40 -19.09
CA VAL A 630 -6.51 10.57 -18.28
C VAL A 630 -6.52 11.85 -19.11
N GLN A 631 -5.96 11.82 -20.33
CA GLN A 631 -6.00 12.96 -21.24
C GLN A 631 -7.44 13.30 -21.69
N ALA A 632 -8.29 12.31 -21.90
CA ALA A 632 -9.70 12.52 -22.22
C ALA A 632 -10.45 13.21 -21.06
N THR A 633 -10.15 12.81 -19.82
CA THR A 633 -10.71 13.44 -18.62
C THR A 633 -10.22 14.89 -18.49
N GLU A 634 -8.95 15.16 -18.78
CA GLU A 634 -8.39 16.52 -18.81
C GLU A 634 -9.05 17.39 -19.89
N ALA A 635 -9.27 16.84 -21.08
CA ALA A 635 -9.96 17.53 -22.17
C ALA A 635 -11.41 17.89 -21.81
N LEU A 636 -12.10 17.04 -21.04
CA LEU A 636 -13.45 17.35 -20.52
C LEU A 636 -13.43 18.51 -19.52
N ILE A 637 -12.43 18.57 -18.66
CA ILE A 637 -12.22 19.68 -17.70
C ILE A 637 -11.90 20.98 -18.46
N GLU A 638 -11.17 20.90 -19.57
CA GLU A 638 -10.90 22.02 -20.47
C GLU A 638 -12.11 22.46 -21.31
N GLY A 639 -13.24 21.74 -21.22
CA GLY A 639 -14.50 22.05 -21.91
C GLY A 639 -14.59 21.50 -23.34
N PHE A 640 -13.68 20.55 -23.72
CA PHE A 640 -13.78 19.83 -24.97
C PHE A 640 -14.80 18.69 -24.83
N GLY A 641 -15.86 18.68 -25.65
CA GLY A 641 -16.86 17.60 -25.68
C GLY A 641 -18.15 17.89 -24.91
N VAL A 642 -18.29 19.03 -24.25
CA VAL A 642 -19.58 19.51 -23.79
C VAL A 642 -20.32 20.06 -25.01
N SER A 643 -21.32 19.32 -25.52
CA SER A 643 -22.21 19.83 -26.55
C SER A 643 -22.76 21.18 -26.09
N SER A 644 -22.64 22.20 -26.93
CA SER A 644 -23.26 23.51 -26.74
C SER A 644 -24.79 23.37 -26.79
N GLY A 645 -25.37 22.76 -25.74
CA GLY A 645 -26.81 22.73 -25.52
C GLY A 645 -27.27 24.16 -25.28
N ARG A 646 -27.75 24.84 -26.31
CA ARG A 646 -28.63 26.00 -26.14
C ARG A 646 -29.78 25.51 -25.28
N ALA A 647 -29.87 26.04 -24.04
CA ALA A 647 -31.09 25.93 -23.24
C ALA A 647 -32.24 26.45 -24.10
N GLY A 648 -33.18 25.55 -24.40
CA GLY A 648 -34.42 25.94 -25.05
C GLY A 648 -35.11 26.98 -24.17
N ARG A 649 -35.47 28.11 -24.77
CA ARG A 649 -36.37 29.08 -24.14
C ARG A 649 -37.68 28.39 -23.83
N ALA A 650 -38.06 28.35 -22.58
CA ALA A 650 -39.44 28.31 -22.13
C ALA A 650 -39.70 29.58 -21.33
#